data_b47fded7c7c98d27134150b3f700b679
#
_entry.id   b47fded7c7c98d27134150b3f700b679
#
_cell.length_a   1.000
_cell.length_b   1.000
_cell.length_c   1.000
_cell.angle_alpha   90.00
_cell.angle_beta   90.00
_cell.angle_gamma   90.00
#
_symmetry.space_group_name_H-M   'P 1'
#
loop_
_entity.id
_entity.type
_entity.pdbx_description
1 polymer ?
#
loop_
_entity_poly.entity_id
_entity_poly.type
_entity_poly.pdbx_seq_one_letter_code
_entity_poly.pdbx_strand_id
1 'polypeptide(L)'
;MNINSLTIKAQEALQGAVSLAREHGQQAVEPVHLLGTLVAEDDSLAAFLLGRVGVNVRSLREEVRKAAEALPRVSGGNGEQYFSADTSKVIQKAVDFTRNFNDKYASVEHLLLALVAERGAAADMLKRSGATEKELIEAIRAFRRGSTVDSQTASQEFNALGKYAVNLNEQARNGKLDPVIGRDDEIRRVLQILSRRTKNNPILVGEAGVGKTAIAEGIAHRIVDGDVPENLKSKVIFSLDMGALVAGAKYQGEFEERLKGVVQEVIASDGEILLFIDEIHTLVGAGKSSGAMDAANILKPALARGELRTIGATTLDEFQKYFEQDKALERRFQKVMVDEPTTEDAISILRGLKERYENHHQVRIKDEAIISAVELSHRYITSRFLPDKAIDLIDEAAAHLRLEMNSVPEDIDNLDRRIRQLEIEREAIRRENDEQRVENLTREIEEMKSKESALRAKWQGERDLLQKIQSNKDAIEHLKVEAQQAERQGDYGKVAEIRYGKIVEAEKQIDALQEQLRLTSAGGDAMIKEEVDSQDIAEVVSRWTGIPVQRMLASEREKLLHMEDELHKRVVGQQHAIEVISDAVRRSRAGLNDARKPIGSFIFLGTTGVGKTELAKALAEFLFNDDSMMTRIDMSEYQERHSVSRLVGAPPGYVGYDEGGQLTEAVRRKPYSVVLLDEIEKAHPDVFNILLQVLDDGRLTDNKGRTVDFRNTIIIMTSNMGSQIIQENFSRAFDGERLSDEVMERTRRDVIDMLKQQLKPEFLNRIDEIVMFEPLTKSDIEKIVDIQMNVIRRMLAENGIALEYTAAAKELVARMGYDPMYGARPVKRVIQREVINDLSKRILAGEVDRERPIRIDADADRLTFAN
;
A
#
# COMPACT_ATOMS: atom_id res chain seq x y z
N MET A 1 -33.62 -49.28 7.06
CA MET A 1 -33.59 -47.88 7.48
C MET A 1 -33.27 -47.02 6.27
N ASN A 2 -34.13 -46.08 5.89
CA ASN A 2 -33.91 -45.32 4.66
C ASN A 2 -33.15 -44.01 5.00
N ILE A 3 -31.83 -44.09 5.02
CA ILE A 3 -30.94 -42.93 5.31
C ILE A 3 -31.14 -41.80 4.29
N ASN A 4 -31.65 -42.12 3.11
CA ASN A 4 -31.91 -41.16 2.03
C ASN A 4 -33.08 -40.20 2.34
N SER A 5 -33.87 -40.43 3.39
CA SER A 5 -34.92 -39.51 3.86
C SER A 5 -34.43 -38.46 4.86
N LEU A 6 -33.15 -38.44 5.13
CA LEU A 6 -32.51 -37.50 6.05
C LEU A 6 -31.72 -36.46 5.28
N THR A 7 -31.59 -35.25 5.84
CA THR A 7 -30.67 -34.23 5.33
C THR A 7 -29.19 -34.64 5.60
N ILE A 8 -28.25 -34.07 4.83
CA ILE A 8 -26.81 -34.36 5.00
C ILE A 8 -26.37 -34.10 6.44
N LYS A 9 -26.79 -33.01 7.04
CA LYS A 9 -26.48 -32.67 8.46
C LYS A 9 -27.05 -33.66 9.45
N ALA A 10 -28.24 -34.17 9.19
CA ALA A 10 -28.83 -35.24 10.04
C ALA A 10 -28.05 -36.56 9.89
N GLN A 11 -27.58 -36.87 8.69
CA GLN A 11 -26.71 -38.06 8.45
C GLN A 11 -25.35 -37.88 9.12
N GLU A 12 -24.71 -36.70 9.05
CA GLU A 12 -23.49 -36.38 9.75
C GLU A 12 -23.65 -36.53 11.28
N ALA A 13 -24.77 -36.05 11.85
CA ALA A 13 -25.05 -36.20 13.27
C ALA A 13 -25.17 -37.69 13.67
N LEU A 14 -25.77 -38.54 12.83
CA LEU A 14 -25.81 -39.99 13.08
C LEU A 14 -24.42 -40.64 12.96
N GLN A 15 -23.60 -40.23 12.02
CA GLN A 15 -22.21 -40.70 11.91
C GLN A 15 -21.37 -40.27 13.11
N GLY A 16 -21.56 -39.03 13.58
CA GLY A 16 -20.94 -38.53 14.80
C GLY A 16 -21.33 -39.33 16.02
N ALA A 17 -22.63 -39.73 16.12
CA ALA A 17 -23.10 -40.59 17.21
C ALA A 17 -22.44 -41.97 17.18
N VAL A 18 -22.22 -42.55 15.98
CA VAL A 18 -21.46 -43.79 15.78
C VAL A 18 -20.01 -43.65 16.20
N SER A 19 -19.37 -42.54 15.84
CA SER A 19 -17.98 -42.24 16.23
C SER A 19 -17.86 -42.09 17.74
N LEU A 20 -18.78 -41.37 18.38
CA LEU A 20 -18.81 -41.17 19.82
C LEU A 20 -18.97 -42.50 20.59
N ALA A 21 -19.89 -43.40 20.11
CA ALA A 21 -20.04 -44.74 20.70
C ALA A 21 -18.76 -45.57 20.55
N ARG A 22 -18.06 -45.48 19.42
CA ARG A 22 -16.81 -46.16 19.16
C ARG A 22 -15.69 -45.69 20.09
N GLU A 23 -15.56 -44.36 20.29
CA GLU A 23 -14.56 -43.77 21.19
C GLU A 23 -14.75 -44.26 22.62
N HIS A 24 -16.00 -44.46 23.07
CA HIS A 24 -16.31 -44.99 24.39
C HIS A 24 -16.25 -46.52 24.48
N GLY A 25 -15.89 -47.24 23.38
CA GLY A 25 -15.83 -48.70 23.36
C GLY A 25 -17.20 -49.38 23.44
N GLN A 26 -18.25 -48.75 22.92
CA GLN A 26 -19.63 -49.22 22.95
C GLN A 26 -20.05 -49.70 21.57
N GLN A 27 -20.82 -50.84 21.50
CA GLN A 27 -21.30 -51.39 20.22
C GLN A 27 -22.67 -50.85 19.84
N ALA A 28 -23.56 -50.59 20.82
CA ALA A 28 -24.89 -50.04 20.58
C ALA A 28 -24.82 -48.51 20.59
N VAL A 29 -25.27 -47.89 19.50
CA VAL A 29 -25.42 -46.43 19.42
C VAL A 29 -26.79 -46.06 20.05
N GLU A 30 -26.73 -45.52 21.26
CA GLU A 30 -27.94 -45.13 22.03
C GLU A 30 -28.37 -43.68 21.75
N PRO A 31 -29.62 -43.27 22.02
CA PRO A 31 -30.10 -41.90 21.84
C PRO A 31 -29.26 -40.85 22.55
N VAL A 32 -28.54 -41.18 23.61
CA VAL A 32 -27.63 -40.30 24.33
C VAL A 32 -26.41 -39.88 23.48
N HIS A 33 -25.92 -40.82 22.65
CA HIS A 33 -24.83 -40.50 21.70
C HIS A 33 -25.27 -39.50 20.65
N LEU A 34 -26.51 -39.69 20.12
CA LEU A 34 -27.07 -38.75 19.14
C LEU A 34 -27.27 -37.37 19.77
N LEU A 35 -27.81 -37.29 20.97
CA LEU A 35 -27.97 -36.04 21.72
C LEU A 35 -26.57 -35.37 21.94
N GLY A 36 -25.58 -36.17 22.36
CA GLY A 36 -24.22 -35.68 22.57
C GLY A 36 -23.63 -35.02 21.31
N THR A 37 -23.81 -35.66 20.15
CA THR A 37 -23.36 -35.11 18.87
C THR A 37 -24.12 -33.82 18.48
N LEU A 38 -25.44 -33.78 18.70
CA LEU A 38 -26.26 -32.61 18.37
C LEU A 38 -25.92 -31.37 19.20
N VAL A 39 -25.49 -31.55 20.46
CA VAL A 39 -25.12 -30.45 21.36
C VAL A 39 -23.61 -30.26 21.53
N ALA A 40 -22.78 -30.92 20.72
CA ALA A 40 -21.32 -30.90 20.83
C ALA A 40 -20.73 -29.49 20.65
N GLU A 41 -21.25 -28.73 19.70
CA GLU A 41 -20.80 -27.39 19.37
C GLU A 41 -21.76 -26.33 19.93
N ASP A 42 -21.19 -25.18 20.39
CA ASP A 42 -22.01 -24.10 20.97
C ASP A 42 -22.88 -23.39 19.92
N ASP A 43 -22.47 -23.38 18.67
CA ASP A 43 -23.13 -22.76 17.53
C ASP A 43 -24.01 -23.74 16.71
N SER A 44 -24.21 -24.95 17.20
CA SER A 44 -25.10 -25.91 16.54
C SER A 44 -26.56 -25.47 16.58
N LEU A 45 -27.32 -25.82 15.53
CA LEU A 45 -28.78 -25.53 15.46
C LEU A 45 -29.50 -26.10 16.67
N ALA A 46 -29.11 -27.28 17.13
CA ALA A 46 -29.72 -27.91 18.32
C ALA A 46 -29.44 -27.10 19.60
N ALA A 47 -28.21 -26.60 19.76
CA ALA A 47 -27.84 -25.74 20.90
C ALA A 47 -28.61 -24.41 20.87
N PHE A 48 -28.75 -23.80 19.69
CA PHE A 48 -29.54 -22.59 19.50
C PHE A 48 -31.04 -22.80 19.87
N LEU A 49 -31.67 -23.83 19.35
CA LEU A 49 -33.08 -24.12 19.63
C LEU A 49 -33.32 -24.42 21.11
N LEU A 50 -32.43 -25.18 21.75
CA LEU A 50 -32.49 -25.49 23.17
C LEU A 50 -32.30 -24.22 24.02
N GLY A 51 -31.34 -23.36 23.66
CA GLY A 51 -31.15 -22.08 24.32
C GLY A 51 -32.35 -21.15 24.25
N ARG A 52 -33.03 -21.15 23.13
CA ARG A 52 -34.26 -20.36 22.92
C ARG A 52 -35.45 -20.84 23.80
N VAL A 53 -35.48 -22.12 24.15
CA VAL A 53 -36.46 -22.73 25.07
C VAL A 53 -36.01 -22.60 26.54
N GLY A 54 -34.91 -21.90 26.82
CA GLY A 54 -34.42 -21.64 28.18
C GLY A 54 -33.53 -22.75 28.77
N VAL A 55 -33.07 -23.70 27.94
CA VAL A 55 -32.17 -24.78 28.37
C VAL A 55 -30.76 -24.29 28.52
N ASN A 56 -30.10 -24.59 29.67
CA ASN A 56 -28.67 -24.38 29.79
C ASN A 56 -27.90 -25.48 29.06
N VAL A 57 -27.49 -25.21 27.84
CA VAL A 57 -26.81 -26.18 26.94
C VAL A 57 -25.49 -26.69 27.51
N ARG A 58 -24.73 -25.87 28.25
CA ARG A 58 -23.46 -26.29 28.85
C ARG A 58 -23.69 -27.34 29.95
N SER A 59 -24.70 -27.12 30.81
CA SER A 59 -25.05 -28.07 31.84
C SER A 59 -25.60 -29.40 31.25
N LEU A 60 -26.42 -29.28 30.20
CA LEU A 60 -26.95 -30.44 29.47
C LEU A 60 -25.81 -31.26 28.82
N ARG A 61 -24.84 -30.62 28.18
CA ARG A 61 -23.68 -31.28 27.57
C ARG A 61 -22.88 -32.13 28.58
N GLU A 62 -22.61 -31.57 29.77
CA GLU A 62 -21.90 -32.30 30.84
C GLU A 62 -22.73 -33.50 31.33
N GLU A 63 -24.07 -33.37 31.45
CA GLU A 63 -24.95 -34.47 31.85
C GLU A 63 -24.98 -35.58 30.79
N VAL A 64 -25.07 -35.18 29.50
CA VAL A 64 -25.05 -36.11 28.36
C VAL A 64 -23.72 -36.86 28.28
N ARG A 65 -22.59 -36.17 28.47
CA ARG A 65 -21.27 -36.77 28.47
C ARG A 65 -21.16 -37.84 29.56
N LYS A 66 -21.54 -37.51 30.80
CA LYS A 66 -21.51 -38.46 31.93
C LYS A 66 -22.42 -39.67 31.67
N ALA A 67 -23.58 -39.46 31.07
CA ALA A 67 -24.51 -40.53 30.74
C ALA A 67 -23.98 -41.45 29.61
N ALA A 68 -23.28 -40.87 28.58
CA ALA A 68 -22.64 -41.66 27.56
C ALA A 68 -21.45 -42.48 28.09
N GLU A 69 -20.65 -41.91 28.97
CA GLU A 69 -19.52 -42.61 29.63
C GLU A 69 -19.96 -43.76 30.53
N ALA A 70 -21.18 -43.69 31.11
CA ALA A 70 -21.74 -44.69 32.02
C ALA A 70 -22.35 -45.91 31.30
N LEU A 71 -22.52 -45.82 29.95
CA LEU A 71 -23.09 -46.95 29.21
C LEU A 71 -22.13 -48.16 29.15
N PRO A 72 -22.65 -49.38 29.00
CA PRO A 72 -21.83 -50.61 29.03
C PRO A 72 -20.76 -50.62 27.92
N ARG A 73 -19.53 -50.94 28.30
CA ARG A 73 -18.42 -51.10 27.35
C ARG A 73 -18.20 -52.57 27.02
N VAL A 74 -17.86 -52.88 25.79
CA VAL A 74 -17.60 -54.26 25.34
C VAL A 74 -16.09 -54.45 25.19
N SER A 75 -15.47 -55.27 25.98
CA SER A 75 -14.05 -55.62 25.93
C SER A 75 -13.85 -56.81 24.98
N GLY A 76 -13.11 -56.58 23.86
CA GLY A 76 -12.57 -57.66 23.02
C GLY A 76 -13.33 -58.00 21.74
N GLY A 77 -14.18 -57.12 21.22
CA GLY A 77 -14.85 -57.39 19.95
C GLY A 77 -14.46 -56.42 18.80
N ASN A 78 -14.04 -56.94 17.65
CA ASN A 78 -13.98 -56.19 16.36
C ASN A 78 -15.40 -55.97 15.82
N GLY A 79 -16.41 -55.63 16.69
CA GLY A 79 -17.79 -55.49 16.27
C GLY A 79 -18.09 -54.16 15.63
N GLU A 80 -18.76 -54.18 14.48
CA GLU A 80 -19.38 -53.00 13.88
C GLU A 80 -20.39 -52.39 14.84
N GLN A 81 -20.42 -51.07 14.96
CA GLN A 81 -21.42 -50.36 15.77
C GLN A 81 -22.80 -50.48 15.07
N TYR A 82 -23.83 -50.67 15.87
CA TYR A 82 -25.22 -50.73 15.39
C TYR A 82 -26.11 -49.77 16.16
N PHE A 83 -27.14 -49.26 15.52
CA PHE A 83 -28.14 -48.42 16.17
C PHE A 83 -29.02 -49.28 17.09
N SER A 84 -29.15 -48.88 18.35
CA SER A 84 -30.08 -49.54 19.27
C SER A 84 -31.53 -49.46 18.77
N ALA A 85 -32.39 -50.33 19.33
CA ALA A 85 -33.82 -50.28 19.01
C ALA A 85 -34.43 -48.91 19.34
N ASP A 86 -33.99 -48.27 20.39
CA ASP A 86 -34.50 -46.95 20.79
C ASP A 86 -33.96 -45.84 19.90
N THR A 87 -32.71 -45.84 19.46
CA THR A 87 -32.18 -44.92 18.45
C THR A 87 -32.90 -45.08 17.10
N SER A 88 -33.20 -46.33 16.70
CA SER A 88 -33.96 -46.62 15.51
C SER A 88 -35.39 -46.04 15.56
N LYS A 89 -36.05 -46.09 16.74
CA LYS A 89 -37.34 -45.44 16.95
C LYS A 89 -37.26 -43.91 16.86
N VAL A 90 -36.22 -43.32 17.49
CA VAL A 90 -36.00 -41.87 17.40
C VAL A 90 -35.85 -41.43 15.93
N ILE A 91 -35.05 -42.15 15.14
CA ILE A 91 -34.88 -41.81 13.72
C ILE A 91 -36.17 -41.93 12.95
N GLN A 92 -36.93 -43.03 13.18
CA GLN A 92 -38.25 -43.23 12.49
C GLN A 92 -39.18 -42.08 12.88
N LYS A 93 -39.24 -41.72 14.16
CA LYS A 93 -40.09 -40.63 14.67
C LYS A 93 -39.69 -39.26 14.10
N ALA A 94 -38.37 -39.01 13.91
CA ALA A 94 -37.89 -37.83 13.22
C ALA A 94 -38.43 -37.74 11.77
N VAL A 95 -38.46 -38.86 11.07
CA VAL A 95 -39.08 -38.94 9.73
C VAL A 95 -40.59 -38.72 9.79
N ASP A 96 -41.30 -39.21 10.81
CA ASP A 96 -42.74 -38.97 10.97
C ASP A 96 -43.06 -37.49 11.25
N PHE A 97 -42.18 -36.79 12.01
CA PHE A 97 -42.32 -35.36 12.29
C PHE A 97 -42.21 -34.47 11.05
N THR A 98 -41.60 -34.94 9.95
CA THR A 98 -41.55 -34.17 8.70
C THR A 98 -42.93 -33.75 8.20
N ARG A 99 -43.95 -34.59 8.46
CA ARG A 99 -45.37 -34.30 8.07
C ARG A 99 -45.95 -33.08 8.80
N ASN A 100 -45.49 -32.83 10.06
CA ASN A 100 -45.97 -31.70 10.86
C ASN A 100 -45.49 -30.34 10.34
N PHE A 101 -44.45 -30.35 9.50
CA PHE A 101 -43.82 -29.16 8.92
C PHE A 101 -43.91 -29.12 7.39
N ASN A 102 -44.59 -30.09 6.75
CA ASN A 102 -44.64 -30.28 5.30
C ASN A 102 -43.26 -30.46 4.63
N ASP A 103 -42.33 -31.10 5.33
CA ASP A 103 -40.96 -31.31 4.85
C ASP A 103 -40.83 -32.64 4.09
N LYS A 104 -39.89 -32.69 3.13
CA LYS A 104 -39.57 -33.93 2.39
C LYS A 104 -38.46 -34.75 3.07
N TYR A 105 -37.59 -34.09 3.83
CA TYR A 105 -36.45 -34.71 4.49
C TYR A 105 -36.43 -34.37 5.98
N ALA A 106 -36.04 -35.33 6.80
CA ALA A 106 -35.86 -35.10 8.22
C ALA A 106 -34.49 -34.47 8.51
N SER A 107 -34.49 -33.34 9.18
CA SER A 107 -33.34 -32.51 9.51
C SER A 107 -32.92 -32.67 10.98
N VAL A 108 -31.87 -31.95 11.41
CA VAL A 108 -31.35 -31.96 12.78
C VAL A 108 -32.45 -31.63 13.82
N GLU A 109 -33.30 -30.65 13.54
CA GLU A 109 -34.37 -30.23 14.42
C GLU A 109 -35.45 -31.32 14.56
N HIS A 110 -35.69 -32.15 13.53
CA HIS A 110 -36.58 -33.30 13.63
C HIS A 110 -35.94 -34.37 14.54
N LEU A 111 -34.65 -34.63 14.43
CA LEU A 111 -33.92 -35.52 15.34
C LEU A 111 -33.99 -35.03 16.79
N LEU A 112 -33.81 -33.74 17.04
CA LEU A 112 -33.93 -33.15 18.37
C LEU A 112 -35.35 -33.29 18.92
N LEU A 113 -36.36 -33.01 18.10
CA LEU A 113 -37.75 -33.14 18.47
C LEU A 113 -38.14 -34.60 18.79
N ALA A 114 -37.61 -35.54 18.00
CA ALA A 114 -37.83 -36.97 18.22
C ALA A 114 -37.16 -37.45 19.52
N LEU A 115 -35.99 -36.93 19.88
CA LEU A 115 -35.32 -37.23 21.13
C LEU A 115 -36.10 -36.78 22.37
N VAL A 116 -36.81 -35.64 22.29
CA VAL A 116 -37.67 -35.17 23.40
C VAL A 116 -38.99 -35.96 23.46
N ALA A 117 -39.54 -36.38 22.31
CA ALA A 117 -40.82 -37.05 22.22
C ALA A 117 -40.79 -38.56 22.56
N GLU A 118 -39.67 -39.26 22.30
CA GLU A 118 -39.48 -40.65 22.66
C GLU A 118 -39.09 -40.81 24.13
N ARG A 119 -39.42 -42.00 24.72
CA ARG A 119 -39.08 -42.33 26.11
C ARG A 119 -37.65 -42.83 26.17
N GLY A 120 -36.89 -42.39 27.22
CA GLY A 120 -35.52 -42.86 27.46
C GLY A 120 -34.64 -41.80 28.10
N ALA A 121 -33.39 -42.16 28.40
CA ALA A 121 -32.45 -41.30 29.15
C ALA A 121 -32.24 -39.94 28.51
N ALA A 122 -32.14 -39.86 27.18
CA ALA A 122 -31.99 -38.59 26.43
C ALA A 122 -33.23 -37.68 26.61
N ALA A 123 -34.41 -38.24 26.50
CA ALA A 123 -35.68 -37.50 26.71
C ALA A 123 -35.81 -36.99 28.16
N ASP A 124 -35.44 -37.80 29.12
CA ASP A 124 -35.49 -37.43 30.54
C ASP A 124 -34.49 -36.28 30.87
N MET A 125 -33.32 -36.30 30.29
CA MET A 125 -32.35 -35.20 30.40
C MET A 125 -32.86 -33.91 29.81
N LEU A 126 -33.38 -33.95 28.58
CA LEU A 126 -33.97 -32.81 27.90
C LEU A 126 -35.16 -32.21 28.66
N LYS A 127 -36.06 -33.05 29.17
CA LYS A 127 -37.22 -32.61 29.96
C LYS A 127 -36.83 -32.02 31.29
N ARG A 128 -35.86 -32.60 32.01
CA ARG A 128 -35.32 -32.04 33.25
C ARG A 128 -34.63 -30.68 33.05
N SER A 129 -34.03 -30.50 31.88
CA SER A 129 -33.45 -29.24 31.49
C SER A 129 -34.44 -28.17 31.02
N GLY A 130 -35.78 -28.55 30.95
CA GLY A 130 -36.83 -27.63 30.60
C GLY A 130 -37.30 -27.70 29.11
N ALA A 131 -36.76 -28.61 28.30
CA ALA A 131 -37.20 -28.76 26.92
C ALA A 131 -38.49 -29.59 26.83
N THR A 132 -39.52 -29.00 26.29
CA THR A 132 -40.79 -29.74 26.01
C THR A 132 -41.01 -29.81 24.48
N GLU A 133 -41.76 -30.87 24.04
CA GLU A 133 -42.12 -31.06 22.64
C GLU A 133 -42.82 -29.83 22.06
N LYS A 134 -43.79 -29.27 22.83
CA LYS A 134 -44.59 -28.11 22.40
C LYS A 134 -43.74 -26.85 22.19
N GLU A 135 -42.88 -26.54 23.17
CA GLU A 135 -42.02 -25.35 23.10
C GLU A 135 -40.99 -25.47 21.97
N LEU A 136 -40.42 -26.67 21.75
CA LEU A 136 -39.55 -26.93 20.62
C LEU A 136 -40.23 -26.77 19.27
N ILE A 137 -41.47 -27.27 19.11
CA ILE A 137 -42.25 -27.06 17.88
C ILE A 137 -42.49 -25.57 17.65
N GLU A 138 -42.84 -24.81 18.67
CA GLU A 138 -43.02 -23.36 18.57
C GLU A 138 -41.69 -22.66 18.24
N ALA A 139 -40.61 -23.05 18.87
CA ALA A 139 -39.25 -22.52 18.58
C ALA A 139 -38.82 -22.84 17.14
N ILE A 140 -39.04 -24.08 16.66
CA ILE A 140 -38.72 -24.47 15.29
C ILE A 140 -39.60 -23.69 14.28
N ARG A 141 -40.88 -23.52 14.53
CA ARG A 141 -41.77 -22.73 13.66
C ARG A 141 -41.36 -21.26 13.61
N ALA A 142 -41.05 -20.68 14.78
CA ALA A 142 -40.58 -19.31 14.89
C ALA A 142 -39.20 -19.14 14.20
N PHE A 143 -38.34 -20.15 14.28
CA PHE A 143 -37.02 -20.14 13.60
C PHE A 143 -37.19 -20.27 12.09
N ARG A 144 -37.97 -21.19 11.59
CA ARG A 144 -38.17 -21.46 10.18
C ARG A 144 -39.02 -20.41 9.44
N ARG A 145 -39.81 -19.62 10.12
CA ARG A 145 -40.67 -18.57 9.53
C ARG A 145 -41.43 -19.03 8.26
N GLY A 146 -41.83 -20.29 8.20
CA GLY A 146 -42.59 -20.87 7.09
C GLY A 146 -41.76 -21.56 5.99
N SER A 147 -40.43 -21.63 6.12
CA SER A 147 -39.58 -22.39 5.20
C SER A 147 -39.71 -23.90 5.43
N THR A 148 -39.64 -24.69 4.33
CA THR A 148 -39.74 -26.18 4.32
C THR A 148 -38.39 -26.80 3.93
N VAL A 149 -38.12 -28.03 4.41
CA VAL A 149 -36.88 -28.79 4.10
C VAL A 149 -37.17 -29.69 2.89
N ASP A 150 -36.98 -29.13 1.70
CA ASP A 150 -37.31 -29.79 0.42
C ASP A 150 -36.08 -30.44 -0.27
N SER A 151 -34.88 -30.20 0.18
CA SER A 151 -33.63 -30.82 -0.30
C SER A 151 -32.82 -31.47 0.83
N GLN A 152 -31.93 -32.40 0.48
CA GLN A 152 -31.02 -33.00 1.45
C GLN A 152 -29.98 -31.99 2.02
N THR A 153 -29.72 -30.90 1.30
CA THR A 153 -28.78 -29.82 1.66
C THR A 153 -29.44 -28.69 2.45
N ALA A 154 -30.75 -28.65 2.55
CA ALA A 154 -31.54 -27.57 3.18
C ALA A 154 -31.11 -27.21 4.61
N SER A 155 -30.55 -28.15 5.37
CA SER A 155 -30.03 -27.88 6.73
C SER A 155 -28.73 -27.07 6.77
N GLN A 156 -28.05 -26.84 5.65
CA GLN A 156 -26.84 -26.02 5.57
C GLN A 156 -27.18 -24.53 5.47
N GLU A 157 -28.41 -24.18 5.10
CA GLU A 157 -28.87 -22.82 4.79
C GLU A 157 -29.17 -21.97 6.04
N PHE A 158 -29.31 -22.60 7.23
CA PHE A 158 -29.70 -21.89 8.45
C PHE A 158 -28.51 -21.20 9.13
N ASN A 159 -28.69 -19.91 9.52
CA ASN A 159 -27.70 -19.00 10.07
C ASN A 159 -26.57 -18.63 9.07
N ALA A 160 -26.94 -18.51 7.81
CA ALA A 160 -25.99 -18.13 6.75
C ALA A 160 -25.44 -16.71 6.97
N LEU A 161 -26.27 -15.77 7.44
CA LEU A 161 -25.84 -14.41 7.80
C LEU A 161 -24.79 -14.40 8.91
N GLY A 162 -24.97 -15.17 9.96
CA GLY A 162 -24.01 -15.25 11.05
C GLY A 162 -22.66 -15.90 10.67
N LYS A 163 -22.64 -16.69 9.59
CA LYS A 163 -21.43 -17.37 9.08
C LYS A 163 -20.70 -16.59 8.00
N TYR A 164 -21.45 -15.89 7.14
CA TYR A 164 -20.93 -15.30 5.91
C TYR A 164 -21.12 -13.79 5.85
N ALA A 165 -21.61 -13.17 6.92
CA ALA A 165 -21.75 -11.72 7.00
C ALA A 165 -21.45 -11.20 8.39
N VAL A 166 -20.93 -9.98 8.47
CA VAL A 166 -20.55 -9.30 9.69
C VAL A 166 -21.61 -8.24 10.04
N ASN A 167 -22.10 -8.25 11.28
CA ASN A 167 -23.06 -7.26 11.75
C ASN A 167 -22.37 -5.95 12.12
N LEU A 168 -22.49 -4.93 11.24
CA LEU A 168 -21.82 -3.64 11.45
C LEU A 168 -22.44 -2.85 12.63
N ASN A 169 -23.74 -2.95 12.88
CA ASN A 169 -24.37 -2.28 14.03
C ASN A 169 -23.84 -2.84 15.37
N GLU A 170 -23.59 -4.13 15.43
CA GLU A 170 -22.99 -4.74 16.62
C GLU A 170 -21.54 -4.33 16.82
N GLN A 171 -20.76 -4.26 15.73
CA GLN A 171 -19.40 -3.74 15.78
C GLN A 171 -19.36 -2.27 16.21
N ALA A 172 -20.29 -1.43 15.70
CA ALA A 172 -20.45 -0.04 16.13
C ALA A 172 -20.74 0.07 17.63
N ARG A 173 -21.70 -0.74 18.15
CA ARG A 173 -22.00 -0.76 19.59
C ARG A 173 -20.82 -1.19 20.44
N ASN A 174 -20.00 -2.07 19.93
CA ASN A 174 -18.79 -2.57 20.62
C ASN A 174 -17.56 -1.67 20.46
N GLY A 175 -17.68 -0.52 19.75
CA GLY A 175 -16.59 0.42 19.49
C GLY A 175 -15.50 -0.11 18.58
N LYS A 176 -15.78 -1.15 17.76
CA LYS A 176 -14.80 -1.79 16.87
C LYS A 176 -14.67 -1.10 15.51
N LEU A 177 -15.68 -0.27 15.12
CA LEU A 177 -15.63 0.46 13.87
C LEU A 177 -14.94 1.80 14.04
N ASP A 178 -14.26 2.25 12.99
CA ASP A 178 -13.61 3.56 12.96
C ASP A 178 -14.61 4.70 12.86
N PRO A 179 -14.31 5.89 13.44
CA PRO A 179 -15.14 7.07 13.27
C PRO A 179 -15.08 7.54 11.80
N VAL A 180 -16.23 7.84 11.22
CA VAL A 180 -16.33 8.30 9.84
C VAL A 180 -16.42 9.82 9.82
N ILE A 181 -15.49 10.47 9.15
CA ILE A 181 -15.33 11.93 9.12
C ILE A 181 -15.33 12.38 7.66
N GLY A 182 -15.98 13.52 7.38
CA GLY A 182 -15.95 14.18 6.06
C GLY A 182 -16.74 13.45 4.95
N ARG A 183 -17.72 12.60 5.33
CA ARG A 183 -18.58 11.87 4.37
C ARG A 183 -20.08 12.11 4.62
N ASP A 184 -20.42 13.23 5.21
CA ASP A 184 -21.80 13.55 5.61
C ASP A 184 -22.77 13.65 4.43
N ASP A 185 -22.34 14.18 3.31
CA ASP A 185 -23.18 14.37 2.13
C ASP A 185 -23.47 13.04 1.45
N GLU A 186 -22.46 12.18 1.29
CA GLU A 186 -22.62 10.83 0.74
C GLU A 186 -23.50 9.98 1.65
N ILE A 187 -23.28 9.98 2.96
CA ILE A 187 -24.11 9.27 3.94
C ILE A 187 -25.55 9.77 3.86
N ARG A 188 -25.78 11.09 3.87
CA ARG A 188 -27.11 11.69 3.73
C ARG A 188 -27.78 11.24 2.41
N ARG A 189 -27.04 11.20 1.33
CA ARG A 189 -27.53 10.77 0.04
C ARG A 189 -27.92 9.29 0.04
N VAL A 190 -27.12 8.43 0.66
CA VAL A 190 -27.43 7.00 0.82
C VAL A 190 -28.69 6.82 1.65
N LEU A 191 -28.82 7.51 2.79
CA LEU A 191 -30.03 7.46 3.64
C LEU A 191 -31.30 7.90 2.88
N GLN A 192 -31.18 8.95 2.05
CA GLN A 192 -32.28 9.39 1.18
C GLN A 192 -32.69 8.30 0.19
N ILE A 193 -31.72 7.61 -0.44
CA ILE A 193 -31.99 6.54 -1.40
C ILE A 193 -32.64 5.35 -0.71
N LEU A 194 -32.13 4.92 0.44
CA LEU A 194 -32.68 3.80 1.24
C LEU A 194 -34.12 4.06 1.69
N SER A 195 -34.52 5.34 1.88
CA SER A 195 -35.87 5.74 2.25
C SER A 195 -36.85 5.81 1.08
N ARG A 196 -36.40 5.60 -0.17
CA ARG A 196 -37.26 5.63 -1.35
C ARG A 196 -38.15 4.39 -1.45
N ARG A 197 -39.29 4.53 -2.13
CA ARG A 197 -40.20 3.40 -2.43
C ARG A 197 -39.64 2.49 -3.54
N THR A 198 -38.98 3.05 -4.52
CA THR A 198 -38.37 2.37 -5.68
C THR A 198 -36.98 2.90 -5.91
N LYS A 199 -36.08 2.13 -6.55
CA LYS A 199 -34.65 2.44 -6.73
C LYS A 199 -34.00 2.79 -5.40
N ASN A 200 -34.25 1.98 -4.40
CA ASN A 200 -33.83 2.16 -3.02
C ASN A 200 -32.53 1.41 -2.67
N ASN A 201 -31.82 0.89 -3.66
CA ASN A 201 -30.49 0.29 -3.50
C ASN A 201 -29.43 1.30 -3.94
N PRO A 202 -28.67 1.93 -3.03
CA PRO A 202 -27.54 2.77 -3.40
C PRO A 202 -26.37 1.90 -3.86
N ILE A 203 -25.62 2.40 -4.85
CA ILE A 203 -24.33 1.87 -5.22
C ILE A 203 -23.29 2.97 -5.13
N LEU A 204 -22.29 2.76 -4.26
CA LEU A 204 -21.17 3.64 -4.04
C LEU A 204 -20.15 3.40 -5.15
N VAL A 205 -19.87 4.42 -5.95
CA VAL A 205 -18.97 4.33 -7.09
C VAL A 205 -17.84 5.32 -6.91
N GLY A 206 -16.61 4.83 -6.88
CA GLY A 206 -15.40 5.63 -6.71
C GLY A 206 -14.17 4.77 -6.78
N GLU A 207 -13.01 5.39 -6.87
CA GLU A 207 -11.73 4.70 -6.94
C GLU A 207 -11.42 3.86 -5.69
N ALA A 208 -10.46 2.93 -5.80
CA ALA A 208 -10.03 2.14 -4.65
C ALA A 208 -9.36 3.05 -3.61
N GLY A 209 -9.67 2.85 -2.32
CA GLY A 209 -9.06 3.62 -1.23
C GLY A 209 -9.70 4.98 -0.92
N VAL A 210 -10.80 5.39 -1.61
CA VAL A 210 -11.51 6.65 -1.29
C VAL A 210 -12.44 6.57 -0.08
N GLY A 211 -12.60 5.40 0.56
CA GLY A 211 -13.40 5.23 1.77
C GLY A 211 -14.86 4.82 1.53
N LYS A 212 -15.16 4.04 0.47
CA LYS A 212 -16.52 3.54 0.20
C LYS A 212 -17.07 2.68 1.33
N THR A 213 -16.26 1.78 1.89
CA THR A 213 -16.61 0.89 3.00
C THR A 213 -16.91 1.68 4.28
N ALA A 214 -16.13 2.74 4.55
CA ALA A 214 -16.35 3.64 5.68
C ALA A 214 -17.74 4.30 5.66
N ILE A 215 -18.32 4.58 4.49
CA ILE A 215 -19.68 5.14 4.40
C ILE A 215 -20.72 4.16 4.96
N ALA A 216 -20.59 2.86 4.69
CA ALA A 216 -21.49 1.84 5.24
C ALA A 216 -21.34 1.72 6.76
N GLU A 217 -20.11 1.81 7.28
CA GLU A 217 -19.81 1.84 8.71
C GLU A 217 -20.37 3.10 9.37
N GLY A 218 -20.24 4.26 8.72
CA GLY A 218 -20.82 5.52 9.20
C GLY A 218 -22.36 5.49 9.28
N ILE A 219 -23.02 4.79 8.35
CA ILE A 219 -24.46 4.61 8.43
C ILE A 219 -24.80 3.69 9.61
N ALA A 220 -24.02 2.64 9.86
CA ALA A 220 -24.22 1.77 11.03
C ALA A 220 -24.08 2.54 12.35
N HIS A 221 -23.08 3.43 12.47
CA HIS A 221 -22.94 4.32 13.62
C HIS A 221 -24.18 5.20 13.81
N ARG A 222 -24.64 5.89 12.76
CA ARG A 222 -25.81 6.77 12.84
C ARG A 222 -27.10 6.01 13.21
N ILE A 223 -27.25 4.75 12.73
CA ILE A 223 -28.40 3.91 13.13
C ILE A 223 -28.34 3.59 14.62
N VAL A 224 -27.14 3.25 15.14
CA VAL A 224 -26.95 2.93 16.57
C VAL A 224 -27.20 4.14 17.46
N ASP A 225 -26.75 5.32 17.02
CA ASP A 225 -26.94 6.61 17.72
C ASP A 225 -28.37 7.18 17.55
N GLY A 226 -29.18 6.58 16.65
CA GLY A 226 -30.53 7.04 16.37
C GLY A 226 -30.62 8.27 15.46
N ASP A 227 -29.48 8.71 14.87
CA ASP A 227 -29.38 9.86 13.97
C ASP A 227 -29.71 9.48 12.51
N VAL A 228 -30.83 8.87 12.33
CA VAL A 228 -31.38 8.45 11.02
C VAL A 228 -32.90 8.67 10.96
N PRO A 229 -33.48 8.76 9.76
CA PRO A 229 -34.94 8.78 9.60
C PRO A 229 -35.63 7.63 10.34
N GLU A 230 -36.84 7.85 10.83
CA GLU A 230 -37.61 6.91 11.67
C GLU A 230 -37.72 5.50 11.07
N ASN A 231 -37.88 5.41 9.75
CA ASN A 231 -37.98 4.15 9.02
C ASN A 231 -36.67 3.36 8.90
N LEU A 232 -35.54 3.95 9.32
CA LEU A 232 -34.23 3.31 9.29
C LEU A 232 -33.69 2.97 10.69
N LYS A 233 -34.29 3.48 11.77
CA LYS A 233 -33.84 3.26 13.17
C LYS A 233 -33.80 1.78 13.59
N SER A 234 -34.71 0.99 13.07
CA SER A 234 -34.79 -0.46 13.37
C SER A 234 -33.92 -1.33 12.46
N LYS A 235 -33.24 -0.72 11.46
CA LYS A 235 -32.48 -1.49 10.47
C LYS A 235 -31.15 -1.94 11.02
N VAL A 236 -30.70 -3.11 10.52
CA VAL A 236 -29.40 -3.69 10.83
C VAL A 236 -28.62 -3.86 9.53
N ILE A 237 -27.38 -3.40 9.48
CA ILE A 237 -26.49 -3.54 8.33
C ILE A 237 -25.62 -4.77 8.54
N PHE A 238 -25.66 -5.68 7.58
CA PHE A 238 -24.73 -6.81 7.49
C PHE A 238 -23.79 -6.62 6.31
N SER A 239 -22.48 -6.67 6.55
CA SER A 239 -21.43 -6.66 5.51
C SER A 239 -21.17 -8.10 5.07
N LEU A 240 -21.37 -8.38 3.77
CA LEU A 240 -21.14 -9.70 3.20
C LEU A 240 -19.65 -9.99 3.09
N ASP A 241 -19.21 -11.10 3.67
CA ASP A 241 -17.84 -11.58 3.57
C ASP A 241 -17.66 -12.53 2.39
N MET A 242 -17.13 -11.99 1.29
CA MET A 242 -16.88 -12.76 0.07
C MET A 242 -15.82 -13.86 0.29
N GLY A 243 -14.84 -13.61 1.15
CA GLY A 243 -13.78 -14.56 1.50
C GLY A 243 -14.38 -15.79 2.20
N ALA A 244 -15.23 -15.57 3.21
CA ALA A 244 -15.92 -16.64 3.94
C ALA A 244 -16.88 -17.44 3.04
N LEU A 245 -17.53 -16.80 2.08
CA LEU A 245 -18.40 -17.47 1.11
C LEU A 245 -17.63 -18.47 0.22
N VAL A 246 -16.43 -18.12 -0.21
CA VAL A 246 -15.60 -18.91 -1.13
C VAL A 246 -14.74 -19.92 -0.38
N ALA A 247 -14.28 -19.58 0.84
CA ALA A 247 -13.36 -20.43 1.61
C ALA A 247 -13.93 -21.83 1.83
N GLY A 248 -13.17 -22.85 1.46
CA GLY A 248 -13.54 -24.26 1.63
C GLY A 248 -14.62 -24.79 0.69
N ALA A 249 -15.16 -23.98 -0.24
CA ALA A 249 -16.07 -24.48 -1.28
C ALA A 249 -15.29 -25.31 -2.29
N LYS A 250 -15.51 -26.63 -2.30
CA LYS A 250 -14.86 -27.56 -3.25
C LYS A 250 -15.50 -27.55 -4.62
N TYR A 251 -16.78 -27.17 -4.71
CA TYR A 251 -17.57 -27.16 -5.93
C TYR A 251 -18.33 -25.83 -6.06
N GLN A 252 -18.55 -25.40 -7.28
CA GLN A 252 -19.28 -24.16 -7.62
C GLN A 252 -20.68 -24.08 -6.97
N GLY A 253 -21.40 -25.20 -6.87
CA GLY A 253 -22.72 -25.27 -6.25
C GLY A 253 -22.76 -24.91 -4.75
N GLU A 254 -21.66 -25.14 -4.00
CA GLU A 254 -21.62 -24.83 -2.58
C GLU A 254 -21.59 -23.31 -2.31
N PHE A 255 -20.89 -22.55 -3.13
CA PHE A 255 -20.90 -21.08 -3.06
C PHE A 255 -22.30 -20.52 -3.37
N GLU A 256 -22.93 -21.04 -4.44
CA GLU A 256 -24.26 -20.62 -4.84
C GLU A 256 -25.31 -20.91 -3.74
N GLU A 257 -25.24 -22.07 -3.09
CA GLU A 257 -26.11 -22.44 -1.95
C GLU A 257 -25.86 -21.51 -0.74
N ARG A 258 -24.62 -21.22 -0.38
CA ARG A 258 -24.30 -20.30 0.73
C ARG A 258 -24.84 -18.89 0.48
N LEU A 259 -24.60 -18.34 -0.72
CA LEU A 259 -25.11 -17.02 -1.10
C LEU A 259 -26.65 -17.01 -1.13
N LYS A 260 -27.27 -18.07 -1.63
CA LYS A 260 -28.72 -18.22 -1.63
C LYS A 260 -29.31 -18.27 -0.21
N GLY A 261 -28.64 -18.95 0.72
CA GLY A 261 -28.98 -18.95 2.14
C GLY A 261 -28.97 -17.56 2.74
N VAL A 262 -27.87 -16.77 2.52
CA VAL A 262 -27.79 -15.37 2.97
C VAL A 262 -28.92 -14.51 2.39
N VAL A 263 -29.14 -14.60 1.08
CA VAL A 263 -30.23 -13.82 0.41
C VAL A 263 -31.59 -14.18 0.96
N GLN A 264 -31.87 -15.45 1.22
CA GLN A 264 -33.14 -15.89 1.77
C GLN A 264 -33.37 -15.39 3.19
N GLU A 265 -32.34 -15.41 4.06
CA GLU A 265 -32.42 -14.84 5.40
C GLU A 265 -32.67 -13.33 5.39
N VAL A 266 -32.02 -12.59 4.47
CA VAL A 266 -32.26 -11.15 4.30
C VAL A 266 -33.71 -10.90 3.84
N ILE A 267 -34.21 -11.65 2.87
CA ILE A 267 -35.59 -11.52 2.40
C ILE A 267 -36.57 -11.84 3.53
N ALA A 268 -36.30 -12.91 4.30
CA ALA A 268 -37.15 -13.32 5.42
C ALA A 268 -37.24 -12.30 6.55
N SER A 269 -36.31 -11.35 6.63
CA SER A 269 -36.34 -10.26 7.61
C SER A 269 -37.31 -9.12 7.27
N ASP A 270 -38.05 -9.23 6.16
CA ASP A 270 -39.03 -8.22 5.70
C ASP A 270 -38.45 -6.80 5.63
N GLY A 271 -37.22 -6.73 5.14
CA GLY A 271 -36.47 -5.47 4.95
C GLY A 271 -35.93 -4.82 6.24
N GLU A 272 -35.87 -5.55 7.36
CA GLU A 272 -35.14 -5.09 8.55
C GLU A 272 -33.63 -5.12 8.37
N ILE A 273 -33.14 -6.01 7.48
CA ILE A 273 -31.72 -6.17 7.19
C ILE A 273 -31.36 -5.44 5.90
N LEU A 274 -30.28 -4.66 5.96
CA LEU A 274 -29.62 -4.03 4.83
C LEU A 274 -28.31 -4.80 4.56
N LEU A 275 -28.14 -5.33 3.35
CA LEU A 275 -26.93 -6.07 2.99
C LEU A 275 -25.92 -5.14 2.33
N PHE A 276 -24.79 -4.89 2.96
CA PHE A 276 -23.65 -4.22 2.33
C PHE A 276 -22.80 -5.24 1.58
N ILE A 277 -22.52 -4.95 0.32
CA ILE A 277 -21.71 -5.82 -0.55
C ILE A 277 -20.57 -4.96 -1.11
N ASP A 278 -19.39 -5.16 -0.57
CA ASP A 278 -18.19 -4.55 -1.15
C ASP A 278 -17.77 -5.31 -2.42
N GLU A 279 -17.17 -4.61 -3.37
CA GLU A 279 -16.81 -5.15 -4.69
C GLU A 279 -17.97 -5.92 -5.35
N ILE A 280 -19.19 -5.37 -5.30
CA ILE A 280 -20.42 -6.04 -5.79
C ILE A 280 -20.31 -6.52 -7.25
N HIS A 281 -19.38 -5.94 -8.04
CA HIS A 281 -19.10 -6.37 -9.41
C HIS A 281 -18.61 -7.82 -9.50
N THR A 282 -17.96 -8.34 -8.45
CA THR A 282 -17.48 -9.73 -8.38
C THR A 282 -18.64 -10.72 -8.46
N LEU A 283 -19.79 -10.38 -7.87
CA LEU A 283 -21.01 -11.18 -7.93
C LEU A 283 -21.79 -11.03 -9.24
N VAL A 284 -21.65 -9.89 -9.93
CA VAL A 284 -22.41 -9.57 -11.14
C VAL A 284 -21.64 -9.93 -12.42
N GLY A 285 -20.31 -9.85 -12.39
CA GLY A 285 -19.44 -10.02 -13.55
C GLY A 285 -18.92 -11.42 -13.82
N ALA A 286 -19.07 -12.33 -12.90
CA ALA A 286 -18.47 -13.66 -12.93
C ALA A 286 -18.98 -14.60 -14.06
N GLY A 287 -20.04 -14.25 -14.79
CA GLY A 287 -20.69 -15.13 -15.79
C GLY A 287 -20.07 -15.14 -17.21
N LYS A 288 -18.99 -14.40 -17.50
CA LYS A 288 -18.45 -14.28 -18.88
C LYS A 288 -17.19 -15.08 -19.20
N SER A 289 -16.52 -15.69 -18.21
CA SER A 289 -15.41 -16.61 -18.41
C SER A 289 -15.84 -18.04 -18.11
N SER A 290 -15.46 -19.00 -18.95
CA SER A 290 -15.81 -20.41 -18.80
C SER A 290 -15.41 -20.96 -17.43
N GLY A 291 -16.40 -21.16 -16.53
CA GLY A 291 -16.21 -21.67 -15.18
C GLY A 291 -16.40 -20.68 -14.05
N ALA A 292 -16.82 -19.43 -14.31
CA ALA A 292 -17.04 -18.42 -13.27
C ALA A 292 -18.47 -18.43 -12.76
N MET A 293 -18.61 -18.18 -11.45
CA MET A 293 -19.84 -18.25 -10.65
C MET A 293 -20.91 -17.27 -11.14
N ASP A 294 -22.12 -17.73 -11.44
CA ASP A 294 -23.25 -16.87 -11.85
C ASP A 294 -24.12 -16.46 -10.64
N ALA A 295 -23.49 -15.79 -9.67
CA ALA A 295 -24.16 -15.23 -8.51
C ALA A 295 -25.21 -14.16 -8.89
N ALA A 296 -25.04 -13.54 -10.07
CA ALA A 296 -25.99 -12.56 -10.57
C ALA A 296 -27.40 -13.13 -10.75
N ASN A 297 -27.53 -14.40 -11.15
CA ASN A 297 -28.82 -15.04 -11.32
C ASN A 297 -29.56 -15.29 -9.99
N ILE A 298 -28.83 -15.32 -8.87
CA ILE A 298 -29.42 -15.44 -7.53
C ILE A 298 -29.92 -14.07 -7.05
N LEU A 299 -29.13 -13.02 -7.25
CA LEU A 299 -29.42 -11.67 -6.75
C LEU A 299 -30.47 -10.92 -7.59
N LYS A 300 -30.40 -11.04 -8.93
CA LYS A 300 -31.26 -10.30 -9.86
C LYS A 300 -32.76 -10.47 -9.59
N PRO A 301 -33.31 -11.68 -9.34
CA PRO A 301 -34.74 -11.85 -9.07
C PRO A 301 -35.17 -11.14 -7.77
N ALA A 302 -34.40 -11.26 -6.70
CA ALA A 302 -34.70 -10.63 -5.41
C ALA A 302 -34.62 -9.10 -5.49
N LEU A 303 -33.57 -8.56 -6.16
CA LEU A 303 -33.45 -7.13 -6.45
C LEU A 303 -34.56 -6.63 -7.35
N ALA A 304 -34.95 -7.42 -8.36
CA ALA A 304 -36.04 -7.07 -9.29
C ALA A 304 -37.38 -6.93 -8.60
N ARG A 305 -37.69 -7.80 -7.62
CA ARG A 305 -38.94 -7.74 -6.83
C ARG A 305 -38.88 -6.69 -5.72
N GLY A 306 -37.71 -6.16 -5.38
CA GLY A 306 -37.50 -5.20 -4.28
C GLY A 306 -37.51 -5.86 -2.90
N GLU A 307 -37.34 -7.17 -2.85
CA GLU A 307 -37.30 -7.99 -1.63
C GLU A 307 -35.95 -7.89 -0.92
N LEU A 308 -34.88 -7.66 -1.70
CA LEU A 308 -33.52 -7.50 -1.20
C LEU A 308 -33.16 -6.01 -1.19
N ARG A 309 -32.76 -5.50 -0.02
CA ARG A 309 -32.22 -4.16 0.15
C ARG A 309 -30.69 -4.22 0.31
N THR A 310 -30.00 -3.58 -0.60
CA THR A 310 -28.53 -3.64 -0.65
C THR A 310 -27.90 -2.27 -0.77
N ILE A 311 -26.71 -2.15 -0.17
CA ILE A 311 -25.76 -1.07 -0.43
C ILE A 311 -24.58 -1.74 -1.15
N GLY A 312 -24.34 -1.39 -2.41
CA GLY A 312 -23.20 -1.90 -3.17
C GLY A 312 -22.05 -0.93 -3.15
N ALA A 313 -20.80 -1.42 -3.27
CA ALA A 313 -19.63 -0.61 -3.53
C ALA A 313 -18.83 -1.20 -4.71
N THR A 314 -18.30 -0.34 -5.58
CA THR A 314 -17.53 -0.74 -6.77
C THR A 314 -16.67 0.43 -7.29
N THR A 315 -15.76 0.17 -8.22
CA THR A 315 -15.02 1.22 -8.92
C THR A 315 -15.81 1.75 -10.13
N LEU A 316 -15.35 2.88 -10.71
CA LEU A 316 -16.01 3.50 -11.86
C LEU A 316 -15.95 2.60 -13.10
N ASP A 317 -14.77 2.02 -13.38
CA ASP A 317 -14.55 1.14 -14.53
C ASP A 317 -15.42 -0.12 -14.46
N GLU A 318 -15.51 -0.72 -13.27
CA GLU A 318 -16.31 -1.91 -13.03
C GLU A 318 -17.81 -1.63 -13.06
N PHE A 319 -18.22 -0.45 -12.58
CA PHE A 319 -19.59 -0.01 -12.71
C PHE A 319 -20.02 0.11 -14.18
N GLN A 320 -19.20 0.74 -15.01
CA GLN A 320 -19.44 0.87 -16.45
C GLN A 320 -19.47 -0.48 -17.14
N LYS A 321 -18.53 -1.37 -16.81
CA LYS A 321 -18.39 -2.67 -17.44
C LYS A 321 -19.51 -3.65 -17.10
N TYR A 322 -20.01 -3.67 -15.86
CA TYR A 322 -20.89 -4.70 -15.35
C TYR A 322 -22.30 -4.20 -15.04
N PHE A 323 -22.49 -2.95 -14.60
CA PHE A 323 -23.78 -2.40 -14.23
C PHE A 323 -24.46 -1.61 -15.35
N GLU A 324 -23.76 -0.71 -16.03
CA GLU A 324 -24.36 0.08 -17.13
C GLU A 324 -24.75 -0.78 -18.34
N GLN A 325 -24.08 -1.90 -18.55
CA GLN A 325 -24.44 -2.86 -19.61
C GLN A 325 -25.66 -3.71 -19.26
N ASP A 326 -26.01 -3.85 -17.99
CA ASP A 326 -27.16 -4.62 -17.53
C ASP A 326 -28.33 -3.70 -17.15
N LYS A 327 -29.26 -3.49 -18.09
CA LYS A 327 -30.42 -2.61 -17.90
C LYS A 327 -31.33 -3.00 -16.74
N ALA A 328 -31.28 -4.25 -16.27
CA ALA A 328 -32.08 -4.71 -15.14
C ALA A 328 -31.48 -4.21 -13.82
N LEU A 329 -30.17 -4.26 -13.68
CA LEU A 329 -29.43 -3.75 -12.52
C LEU A 329 -29.40 -2.22 -12.49
N GLU A 330 -29.13 -1.58 -13.63
CA GLU A 330 -29.11 -0.11 -13.75
C GLU A 330 -30.41 0.54 -13.25
N ARG A 331 -31.55 -0.11 -13.51
CA ARG A 331 -32.86 0.40 -13.05
C ARG A 331 -33.11 0.19 -11.56
N ARG A 332 -32.32 -0.62 -10.86
CA ARG A 332 -32.54 -0.98 -9.45
C ARG A 332 -31.58 -0.28 -8.52
N PHE A 333 -30.37 0.02 -9.00
CA PHE A 333 -29.38 0.74 -8.24
C PHE A 333 -29.41 2.24 -8.55
N GLN A 334 -29.15 3.04 -7.51
CA GLN A 334 -28.97 4.48 -7.63
C GLN A 334 -27.51 4.80 -7.34
N LYS A 335 -26.80 5.34 -8.32
CA LYS A 335 -25.40 5.74 -8.21
C LYS A 335 -25.21 6.86 -7.19
N VAL A 336 -24.22 6.70 -6.35
CA VAL A 336 -23.66 7.70 -5.43
C VAL A 336 -22.17 7.77 -5.72
N MET A 337 -21.70 8.92 -6.23
CA MET A 337 -20.26 9.13 -6.45
C MET A 337 -19.56 9.32 -5.12
N VAL A 338 -18.41 8.71 -4.98
CA VAL A 338 -17.51 8.86 -3.83
C VAL A 338 -16.16 9.29 -4.40
N ASP A 339 -15.94 10.59 -4.39
CA ASP A 339 -14.73 11.19 -4.91
C ASP A 339 -13.59 11.12 -3.88
N GLU A 340 -12.35 11.29 -4.34
CA GLU A 340 -11.18 11.45 -3.47
C GLU A 340 -11.41 12.68 -2.58
N PRO A 341 -11.23 12.58 -1.24
CA PRO A 341 -11.37 13.72 -0.35
C PRO A 341 -10.32 14.79 -0.64
N THR A 342 -10.63 16.04 -0.30
CA THR A 342 -9.63 17.11 -0.35
C THR A 342 -8.50 16.83 0.65
N THR A 343 -7.34 17.49 0.48
CA THR A 343 -6.23 17.38 1.44
C THR A 343 -6.64 17.80 2.85
N GLU A 344 -7.47 18.83 2.98
CA GLU A 344 -7.99 19.31 4.28
C GLU A 344 -8.91 18.29 4.95
N ASP A 345 -9.81 17.67 4.17
CA ASP A 345 -10.69 16.60 4.66
C ASP A 345 -9.88 15.35 5.05
N ALA A 346 -8.89 14.98 4.24
CA ALA A 346 -8.00 13.86 4.53
C ALA A 346 -7.21 14.06 5.83
N ILE A 347 -6.67 15.27 6.08
CA ILE A 347 -6.01 15.60 7.35
C ILE A 347 -6.99 15.43 8.52
N SER A 348 -8.24 15.90 8.36
CA SER A 348 -9.27 15.77 9.38
C SER A 348 -9.63 14.32 9.67
N ILE A 349 -9.73 13.48 8.63
CA ILE A 349 -9.94 12.02 8.73
C ILE A 349 -8.79 11.36 9.52
N LEU A 350 -7.54 11.65 9.15
CA LEU A 350 -6.38 11.06 9.81
C LEU A 350 -6.25 11.51 11.27
N ARG A 351 -6.59 12.77 11.58
CA ARG A 351 -6.67 13.26 12.98
C ARG A 351 -7.68 12.48 13.81
N GLY A 352 -8.81 12.12 13.21
CA GLY A 352 -9.82 11.29 13.88
C GLY A 352 -9.40 9.83 14.09
N LEU A 353 -8.54 9.31 13.22
CA LEU A 353 -8.00 7.95 13.33
C LEU A 353 -6.73 7.88 14.20
N LYS A 354 -6.07 9.01 14.44
CA LYS A 354 -4.78 9.11 15.13
C LYS A 354 -4.70 8.28 16.42
N GLU A 355 -5.65 8.47 17.34
CA GLU A 355 -5.65 7.81 18.65
C GLU A 355 -5.68 6.27 18.52
N ARG A 356 -6.36 5.74 17.52
CA ARG A 356 -6.42 4.29 17.28
C ARG A 356 -5.09 3.73 16.79
N TYR A 357 -4.41 4.43 15.86
CA TYR A 357 -3.09 4.03 15.40
C TYR A 357 -2.02 4.18 16.48
N GLU A 358 -2.09 5.25 17.29
CA GLU A 358 -1.23 5.43 18.47
C GLU A 358 -1.40 4.27 19.46
N ASN A 359 -2.63 3.86 19.73
CA ASN A 359 -2.92 2.75 20.64
C ASN A 359 -2.50 1.39 20.07
N HIS A 360 -2.70 1.17 18.75
CA HIS A 360 -2.33 -0.08 18.11
C HIS A 360 -0.82 -0.28 18.06
N HIS A 361 -0.08 0.74 17.63
CA HIS A 361 1.38 0.68 17.50
C HIS A 361 2.11 1.08 18.78
N GLN A 362 1.41 1.65 19.75
CA GLN A 362 1.98 2.10 21.02
C GLN A 362 3.07 3.18 20.84
N VAL A 363 2.89 4.05 19.86
CA VAL A 363 3.74 5.20 19.55
C VAL A 363 2.90 6.47 19.52
N ARG A 364 3.52 7.63 19.63
CA ARG A 364 2.85 8.92 19.43
C ARG A 364 3.01 9.36 17.98
N ILE A 365 1.96 9.97 17.43
CA ILE A 365 1.96 10.51 16.07
C ILE A 365 1.81 12.02 16.16
N LYS A 366 2.82 12.77 15.72
CA LYS A 366 2.74 14.24 15.70
C LYS A 366 1.77 14.71 14.63
N ASP A 367 1.15 15.88 14.85
CA ASP A 367 0.25 16.48 13.87
C ASP A 367 0.99 16.81 12.56
N GLU A 368 2.26 17.21 12.65
CA GLU A 368 3.11 17.43 11.47
C GLU A 368 3.32 16.16 10.62
N ALA A 369 3.33 14.96 11.25
CA ALA A 369 3.39 13.70 10.54
C ALA A 369 2.10 13.43 9.74
N ILE A 370 0.95 13.76 10.33
CA ILE A 370 -0.36 13.64 9.66
C ILE A 370 -0.42 14.55 8.44
N ILE A 371 -0.07 15.82 8.61
CA ILE A 371 -0.02 16.78 7.51
C ILE A 371 0.94 16.29 6.41
N SER A 372 2.15 15.90 6.80
CA SER A 372 3.14 15.38 5.86
C SER A 372 2.67 14.11 5.16
N ALA A 373 1.99 13.18 5.83
CA ALA A 373 1.46 11.97 5.21
C ALA A 373 0.45 12.29 4.10
N VAL A 374 -0.44 13.26 4.33
CA VAL A 374 -1.42 13.68 3.32
C VAL A 374 -0.73 14.42 2.18
N GLU A 375 0.08 15.43 2.47
CA GLU A 375 0.72 16.27 1.45
C GLU A 375 1.72 15.47 0.59
N LEU A 376 2.58 14.68 1.23
CA LEU A 376 3.58 13.89 0.51
C LEU A 376 2.93 12.76 -0.28
N SER A 377 1.91 12.07 0.27
CA SER A 377 1.20 11.04 -0.49
C SER A 377 0.41 11.64 -1.66
N HIS A 378 -0.24 12.77 -1.48
CA HIS A 378 -0.95 13.45 -2.55
C HIS A 378 -0.01 13.85 -3.69
N ARG A 379 1.19 14.34 -3.34
CA ARG A 379 2.20 14.82 -4.29
C ARG A 379 3.00 13.71 -4.96
N TYR A 380 3.39 12.67 -4.21
CA TYR A 380 4.38 11.69 -4.65
C TYR A 380 3.79 10.31 -4.97
N ILE A 381 2.60 9.97 -4.45
CA ILE A 381 1.93 8.69 -4.69
C ILE A 381 0.69 8.92 -5.54
N THR A 382 0.88 8.92 -6.86
CA THR A 382 -0.19 9.23 -7.84
C THR A 382 -1.01 8.01 -8.25
N SER A 383 -0.55 6.79 -7.93
CA SER A 383 -1.20 5.53 -8.27
C SER A 383 -2.28 5.08 -7.28
N ARG A 384 -2.41 5.77 -6.14
CA ARG A 384 -3.37 5.49 -5.06
C ARG A 384 -4.10 6.76 -4.66
N PHE A 385 -5.23 6.64 -3.98
CA PHE A 385 -6.11 7.74 -3.61
C PHE A 385 -6.13 8.01 -2.10
N LEU A 386 -6.41 9.26 -1.72
CA LEU A 386 -6.67 9.64 -0.34
C LEU A 386 -8.05 9.09 0.11
N PRO A 387 -8.24 8.78 1.40
CA PRO A 387 -7.28 8.90 2.51
C PRO A 387 -6.36 7.68 2.66
N ASP A 388 -6.64 6.56 1.99
CA ASP A 388 -6.01 5.25 2.17
C ASP A 388 -4.47 5.31 2.10
N LYS A 389 -3.93 5.93 1.04
CA LYS A 389 -2.47 6.08 0.88
C LYS A 389 -1.79 6.84 2.02
N ALA A 390 -2.47 7.81 2.64
CA ALA A 390 -1.93 8.57 3.76
C ALA A 390 -2.06 7.79 5.08
N ILE A 391 -3.13 7.02 5.23
CA ILE A 391 -3.31 6.09 6.35
C ILE A 391 -2.21 5.02 6.33
N ASP A 392 -1.97 4.39 5.19
CA ASP A 392 -0.91 3.39 5.02
C ASP A 392 0.48 3.94 5.37
N LEU A 393 0.79 5.20 5.01
CA LEU A 393 2.05 5.83 5.39
C LEU A 393 2.21 5.99 6.90
N ILE A 394 1.15 6.39 7.60
CA ILE A 394 1.16 6.53 9.06
C ILE A 394 1.29 5.15 9.71
N ASP A 395 0.56 4.16 9.20
CA ASP A 395 0.59 2.79 9.71
C ASP A 395 2.00 2.18 9.58
N GLU A 396 2.63 2.30 8.40
CA GLU A 396 3.98 1.79 8.16
C GLU A 396 5.04 2.55 8.97
N ALA A 397 4.95 3.89 9.05
CA ALA A 397 5.89 4.69 9.84
C ALA A 397 5.78 4.35 11.34
N ALA A 398 4.57 4.18 11.86
CA ALA A 398 4.33 3.80 13.25
C ALA A 398 4.83 2.37 13.52
N ALA A 399 4.60 1.43 12.59
CA ALA A 399 5.11 0.06 12.69
C ALA A 399 6.64 0.01 12.67
N HIS A 400 7.27 0.82 11.79
CA HIS A 400 8.73 0.94 11.70
C HIS A 400 9.34 1.47 13.00
N LEU A 401 8.79 2.58 13.52
CA LEU A 401 9.23 3.17 14.78
C LEU A 401 9.09 2.18 15.95
N ARG A 402 7.98 1.46 16.03
CA ARG A 402 7.79 0.41 17.04
C ARG A 402 8.83 -0.70 16.93
N LEU A 403 9.18 -1.12 15.71
CA LEU A 403 10.24 -2.11 15.49
C LEU A 403 11.59 -1.58 15.98
N GLU A 404 11.92 -0.32 15.67
CA GLU A 404 13.16 0.33 16.13
C GLU A 404 13.22 0.42 17.67
N MET A 405 12.12 0.83 18.31
CA MET A 405 12.04 0.88 19.78
C MET A 405 12.32 -0.47 20.45
N ASN A 406 11.97 -1.58 19.79
CA ASN A 406 12.20 -2.93 20.30
C ASN A 406 13.52 -3.55 19.85
N SER A 407 14.22 -2.91 18.92
CA SER A 407 15.49 -3.37 18.37
C SER A 407 16.68 -2.73 19.09
N VAL A 408 17.83 -3.38 19.01
CA VAL A 408 19.08 -2.78 19.51
C VAL A 408 19.47 -1.64 18.56
N PRO A 409 19.76 -0.43 19.06
CA PRO A 409 20.19 0.68 18.21
C PRO A 409 21.40 0.35 17.35
N GLU A 410 21.43 0.94 16.14
CA GLU A 410 22.47 0.67 15.14
C GLU A 410 23.88 0.94 15.67
N ASP A 411 24.04 1.97 16.49
CA ASP A 411 25.34 2.31 17.12
C ASP A 411 25.88 1.18 17.99
N ILE A 412 25.01 0.52 18.76
CA ILE A 412 25.38 -0.62 19.59
C ILE A 412 25.70 -1.84 18.72
N ASP A 413 24.86 -2.14 17.70
CA ASP A 413 25.09 -3.26 16.79
C ASP A 413 26.39 -3.09 15.97
N ASN A 414 26.70 -1.90 15.51
CA ASN A 414 27.94 -1.59 14.84
C ASN A 414 29.17 -1.78 15.77
N LEU A 415 29.09 -1.34 17.02
CA LEU A 415 30.13 -1.58 18.02
C LEU A 415 30.30 -3.09 18.27
N ASP A 416 29.21 -3.83 18.46
CA ASP A 416 29.25 -5.27 18.65
C ASP A 416 29.92 -5.99 17.46
N ARG A 417 29.59 -5.62 16.24
CA ARG A 417 30.21 -6.19 15.01
C ARG A 417 31.71 -5.87 14.96
N ARG A 418 32.07 -4.62 15.28
CA ARG A 418 33.48 -4.21 15.27
C ARG A 418 34.27 -4.91 16.37
N ILE A 419 33.74 -5.04 17.59
CA ILE A 419 34.36 -5.80 18.67
C ILE A 419 34.61 -7.25 18.25
N ARG A 420 33.61 -7.93 17.67
CA ARG A 420 33.77 -9.31 17.16
C ARG A 420 34.84 -9.42 16.09
N GLN A 421 34.91 -8.46 15.17
CA GLN A 421 35.95 -8.44 14.13
C GLN A 421 37.34 -8.32 14.74
N LEU A 422 37.56 -7.40 15.68
CA LEU A 422 38.83 -7.20 16.37
C LEU A 422 39.18 -8.42 17.26
N GLU A 423 38.23 -9.07 17.88
CA GLU A 423 38.46 -10.29 18.62
C GLU A 423 38.97 -11.43 17.72
N ILE A 424 38.39 -11.58 16.53
CA ILE A 424 38.83 -12.57 15.52
C ILE A 424 40.24 -12.21 15.04
N GLU A 425 40.53 -10.93 14.77
CA GLU A 425 41.85 -10.46 14.36
C GLU A 425 42.88 -10.71 15.45
N ARG A 426 42.57 -10.39 16.70
CA ARG A 426 43.43 -10.66 17.84
C ARG A 426 43.79 -12.15 18.00
N GLU A 427 42.81 -13.06 17.85
CA GLU A 427 43.06 -14.49 17.90
C GLU A 427 43.90 -15.00 16.72
N ALA A 428 43.77 -14.40 15.55
CA ALA A 428 44.60 -14.71 14.39
C ALA A 428 46.06 -14.28 14.63
N ILE A 429 46.29 -13.04 15.07
CA ILE A 429 47.62 -12.48 15.32
C ILE A 429 48.32 -13.16 16.53
N ARG A 430 47.56 -13.58 17.53
CA ARG A 430 48.08 -14.36 18.66
C ARG A 430 48.80 -15.63 18.24
N ARG A 431 48.36 -16.25 17.12
CA ARG A 431 49.05 -17.43 16.53
C ARG A 431 50.31 -17.09 15.80
N GLU A 432 50.54 -15.81 15.44
CA GLU A 432 51.73 -15.31 14.78
C GLU A 432 52.80 -14.78 15.74
N ASN A 433 52.56 -14.82 17.09
CA ASN A 433 53.44 -14.40 18.18
C ASN A 433 53.84 -12.89 18.15
N ASP A 434 52.99 -12.00 17.63
CA ASP A 434 53.20 -10.55 17.70
C ASP A 434 52.52 -9.99 18.98
N GLU A 435 53.25 -10.04 20.10
CA GLU A 435 52.72 -9.61 21.41
C GLU A 435 52.31 -8.14 21.46
N GLN A 436 53.06 -7.26 20.77
CA GLN A 436 52.82 -5.82 20.79
C GLN A 436 51.49 -5.45 20.07
N ARG A 437 51.21 -6.12 19.00
CA ARG A 437 49.96 -5.95 18.23
C ARG A 437 48.73 -6.55 18.96
N VAL A 438 48.91 -7.67 19.63
CA VAL A 438 47.90 -8.28 20.50
C VAL A 438 47.54 -7.36 21.68
N GLU A 439 48.50 -6.69 22.29
CA GLU A 439 48.28 -5.74 23.41
C GLU A 439 47.49 -4.50 22.90
N ASN A 440 47.88 -3.93 21.77
CA ASN A 440 47.14 -2.81 21.18
C ASN A 440 45.70 -3.15 20.85
N LEU A 441 45.47 -4.29 20.19
CA LEU A 441 44.10 -4.75 19.88
C LEU A 441 43.28 -5.04 21.16
N THR A 442 43.95 -5.58 22.21
CA THR A 442 43.22 -5.83 23.47
C THR A 442 42.79 -4.52 24.11
N ARG A 443 43.60 -3.48 24.08
CA ARG A 443 43.24 -2.14 24.60
C ARG A 443 42.09 -1.52 23.80
N GLU A 444 42.15 -1.61 22.47
CA GLU A 444 41.08 -1.12 21.58
C GLU A 444 39.76 -1.84 21.85
N ILE A 445 39.79 -3.18 22.01
CA ILE A 445 38.61 -4.01 22.34
C ILE A 445 38.04 -3.60 23.71
N GLU A 446 38.89 -3.37 24.73
CA GLU A 446 38.44 -2.96 26.06
C GLU A 446 37.76 -1.59 26.05
N GLU A 447 38.33 -0.62 25.32
CA GLU A 447 37.74 0.71 25.13
C GLU A 447 36.38 0.64 24.44
N MET A 448 36.27 -0.18 23.37
CA MET A 448 35.00 -0.36 22.65
C MET A 448 33.95 -1.09 23.51
N LYS A 449 34.33 -2.12 24.27
CA LYS A 449 33.45 -2.81 25.19
C LYS A 449 32.93 -1.89 26.30
N SER A 450 33.79 -1.00 26.82
CA SER A 450 33.36 0.00 27.80
C SER A 450 32.32 0.96 27.22
N LYS A 451 32.52 1.44 25.98
CA LYS A 451 31.57 2.31 25.29
C LYS A 451 30.27 1.58 25.01
N GLU A 452 30.34 0.34 24.49
CA GLU A 452 29.17 -0.50 24.21
C GLU A 452 28.36 -0.74 25.48
N SER A 453 29.00 -1.11 26.58
CA SER A 453 28.34 -1.36 27.87
C SER A 453 27.64 -0.10 28.41
N ALA A 454 28.26 1.08 28.29
CA ALA A 454 27.66 2.35 28.70
C ALA A 454 26.42 2.70 27.85
N LEU A 455 26.50 2.56 26.51
CA LEU A 455 25.38 2.80 25.62
C LEU A 455 24.24 1.79 25.84
N ARG A 456 24.58 0.52 26.04
CA ARG A 456 23.61 -0.54 26.32
C ARG A 456 22.87 -0.31 27.64
N ALA A 457 23.57 0.14 28.69
CA ALA A 457 22.95 0.48 29.97
C ALA A 457 21.99 1.67 29.84
N LYS A 458 22.37 2.69 29.06
CA LYS A 458 21.52 3.85 28.78
C LYS A 458 20.27 3.41 28.02
N TRP A 459 20.42 2.66 26.94
CA TRP A 459 19.33 2.12 26.15
C TRP A 459 18.38 1.26 26.97
N GLN A 460 18.88 0.36 27.80
CA GLN A 460 18.05 -0.46 28.68
C GLN A 460 17.26 0.41 29.65
N GLY A 461 17.88 1.44 30.24
CA GLY A 461 17.19 2.37 31.13
C GLY A 461 16.05 3.13 30.47
N GLU A 462 16.26 3.64 29.23
CA GLU A 462 15.22 4.31 28.43
C GLU A 462 14.08 3.33 28.09
N ARG A 463 14.43 2.11 27.65
CA ARG A 463 13.47 1.06 27.32
C ARG A 463 12.59 0.65 28.49
N ASP A 464 13.17 0.50 29.69
CA ASP A 464 12.42 0.15 30.90
C ASP A 464 11.42 1.24 31.30
N LEU A 465 11.79 2.51 31.15
CA LEU A 465 10.88 3.64 31.38
C LEU A 465 9.72 3.63 30.38
N LEU A 466 10.02 3.42 29.10
CA LEU A 466 9.02 3.33 28.03
C LEU A 466 8.05 2.16 28.25
N GLN A 467 8.55 1.01 28.67
CA GLN A 467 7.72 -0.16 28.97
C GLN A 467 6.77 0.10 30.15
N LYS A 468 7.20 0.86 31.16
CA LYS A 468 6.34 1.28 32.29
C LYS A 468 5.27 2.28 31.84
N ILE A 469 5.62 3.26 31.01
CA ILE A 469 4.65 4.20 30.43
C ILE A 469 3.60 3.43 29.63
N GLN A 470 4.04 2.46 28.82
CA GLN A 470 3.13 1.66 28.01
C GLN A 470 2.18 0.82 28.85
N SER A 471 2.69 0.13 29.88
CA SER A 471 1.83 -0.69 30.76
C SER A 471 0.75 0.16 31.47
N ASN A 472 1.06 1.41 31.82
CA ASN A 472 0.09 2.33 32.39
C ASN A 472 -0.96 2.80 31.35
N LYS A 473 -0.57 3.03 30.09
CA LYS A 473 -1.53 3.35 29.01
C LYS A 473 -2.48 2.19 28.74
N ASP A 474 -1.98 0.96 28.66
CA ASP A 474 -2.81 -0.24 28.49
C ASP A 474 -3.79 -0.42 29.66
N ALA A 475 -3.34 -0.13 30.88
CA ALA A 475 -4.20 -0.15 32.06
C ALA A 475 -5.33 0.92 31.97
N ILE A 476 -5.04 2.13 31.48
CA ILE A 476 -6.04 3.16 31.26
C ILE A 476 -7.09 2.71 30.22
N GLU A 477 -6.69 2.10 29.13
CA GLU A 477 -7.62 1.57 28.13
C GLU A 477 -8.55 0.49 28.71
N HIS A 478 -7.99 -0.45 29.45
CA HIS A 478 -8.82 -1.43 30.17
C HIS A 478 -9.80 -0.78 31.14
N LEU A 479 -9.36 0.24 31.87
CA LEU A 479 -10.21 1.00 32.81
C LEU A 479 -11.29 1.80 32.07
N LYS A 480 -11.02 2.36 30.91
CA LYS A 480 -12.03 3.04 30.09
C LYS A 480 -13.14 2.08 29.63
N VAL A 481 -12.75 0.89 29.14
CA VAL A 481 -13.72 -0.16 28.76
C VAL A 481 -14.56 -0.62 29.95
N GLU A 482 -13.93 -0.81 31.12
CA GLU A 482 -14.62 -1.19 32.34
C GLU A 482 -15.59 -0.09 32.80
N ALA A 483 -15.21 1.18 32.70
CA ALA A 483 -16.08 2.31 33.02
C ALA A 483 -17.30 2.37 32.08
N GLN A 484 -17.13 2.15 30.79
CA GLN A 484 -18.24 2.07 29.85
C GLN A 484 -19.19 0.90 30.13
N GLN A 485 -18.67 -0.25 30.53
CA GLN A 485 -19.50 -1.39 30.91
C GLN A 485 -20.29 -1.11 32.19
N ALA A 486 -19.65 -0.49 33.20
CA ALA A 486 -20.32 -0.08 34.43
C ALA A 486 -21.39 0.99 34.18
N GLU A 487 -21.15 1.95 33.29
CA GLU A 487 -22.10 2.98 32.87
C GLU A 487 -23.35 2.37 32.24
N ARG A 488 -23.18 1.37 31.36
CA ARG A 488 -24.30 0.61 30.75
C ARG A 488 -25.11 -0.19 31.79
N GLN A 489 -24.47 -0.62 32.87
CA GLN A 489 -25.11 -1.33 33.99
C GLN A 489 -25.75 -0.38 35.02
N GLY A 490 -25.56 0.95 34.87
CA GLY A 490 -26.08 1.95 35.79
C GLY A 490 -25.29 2.09 37.09
N ASP A 491 -24.09 1.54 37.16
CA ASP A 491 -23.23 1.65 38.35
C ASP A 491 -22.34 2.91 38.26
N TYR A 492 -22.97 4.05 38.52
CA TYR A 492 -22.29 5.35 38.46
C TYR A 492 -21.24 5.53 39.56
N GLY A 493 -21.35 4.81 40.68
CA GLY A 493 -20.35 4.82 41.75
C GLY A 493 -19.01 4.25 41.27
N LYS A 494 -19.05 3.11 40.58
CA LYS A 494 -17.90 2.47 39.97
C LYS A 494 -17.31 3.31 38.83
N VAL A 495 -18.15 3.93 38.02
CA VAL A 495 -17.71 4.84 36.94
C VAL A 495 -16.92 6.01 37.53
N ALA A 496 -17.40 6.62 38.62
CA ALA A 496 -16.72 7.76 39.25
C ALA A 496 -15.37 7.31 39.88
N GLU A 497 -15.30 6.16 40.55
CA GLU A 497 -14.06 5.60 41.10
C GLU A 497 -13.01 5.38 39.95
N ILE A 498 -13.43 4.81 38.84
CA ILE A 498 -12.54 4.54 37.71
C ILE A 498 -12.09 5.85 37.05
N ARG A 499 -13.02 6.72 36.63
CA ARG A 499 -12.70 7.95 35.88
C ARG A 499 -11.93 8.99 36.70
N TYR A 500 -12.33 9.22 37.95
CA TYR A 500 -11.75 10.27 38.79
C TYR A 500 -10.68 9.77 39.78
N GLY A 501 -10.59 8.47 39.96
CA GLY A 501 -9.59 7.83 40.83
C GLY A 501 -8.48 7.16 40.01
N LYS A 502 -8.75 5.97 39.50
CA LYS A 502 -7.73 5.09 38.89
C LYS A 502 -7.09 5.63 37.65
N ILE A 503 -7.90 6.22 36.73
CA ILE A 503 -7.37 6.81 35.49
C ILE A 503 -6.48 8.02 35.80
N VAL A 504 -6.93 8.93 36.65
CA VAL A 504 -6.14 10.13 37.02
C VAL A 504 -4.83 9.76 37.72
N GLU A 505 -4.82 8.69 38.50
CA GLU A 505 -3.60 8.21 39.15
C GLU A 505 -2.63 7.61 38.13
N ALA A 506 -3.10 6.80 37.18
CA ALA A 506 -2.30 6.26 36.10
C ALA A 506 -1.75 7.38 35.17
N GLU A 507 -2.54 8.40 34.85
CA GLU A 507 -2.10 9.58 34.10
C GLU A 507 -0.95 10.32 34.82
N LYS A 508 -1.08 10.57 36.13
CA LYS A 508 0.01 11.18 36.93
C LYS A 508 1.29 10.36 36.93
N GLN A 509 1.16 9.04 36.95
CA GLN A 509 2.32 8.14 36.86
C GLN A 509 2.98 8.24 35.48
N ILE A 510 2.20 8.33 34.40
CA ILE A 510 2.71 8.55 33.05
C ILE A 510 3.47 9.87 32.98
N ASP A 511 2.88 10.98 33.47
CA ASP A 511 3.52 12.29 33.47
C ASP A 511 4.87 12.28 34.22
N ALA A 512 4.92 11.63 35.38
CA ALA A 512 6.15 11.50 36.14
C ALA A 512 7.23 10.68 35.42
N LEU A 513 6.84 9.59 34.76
CA LEU A 513 7.77 8.76 33.99
C LEU A 513 8.24 9.48 32.73
N GLN A 514 7.39 10.24 32.08
CA GLN A 514 7.76 11.07 30.92
C GLN A 514 8.75 12.19 31.29
N GLU A 515 8.53 12.84 32.43
CA GLU A 515 9.48 13.84 32.92
C GLU A 515 10.84 13.21 33.30
N GLN A 516 10.82 12.00 33.87
CA GLN A 516 12.03 11.24 34.16
C GLN A 516 12.79 10.86 32.87
N LEU A 517 12.05 10.43 31.85
CA LEU A 517 12.63 10.13 30.53
C LEU A 517 13.21 11.39 29.88
N ARG A 518 12.50 12.51 29.94
CA ARG A 518 12.95 13.81 29.44
C ARG A 518 14.25 14.28 30.13
N LEU A 519 14.35 14.09 31.44
CA LEU A 519 15.57 14.42 32.18
C LEU A 519 16.76 13.52 31.80
N THR A 520 16.50 12.26 31.53
CA THR A 520 17.53 11.29 31.07
C THR A 520 18.00 11.61 29.65
N SER A 521 17.10 12.15 28.81
CA SER A 521 17.37 12.55 27.41
C SER A 521 17.77 14.02 27.25
N ALA A 522 17.84 14.80 28.34
CA ALA A 522 18.08 16.26 28.29
C ALA A 522 19.46 16.71 27.75
N GLY A 523 20.33 15.75 27.41
CA GLY A 523 21.59 15.98 26.72
C GLY A 523 21.53 16.00 25.17
N GLY A 524 20.37 15.83 24.57
CA GLY A 524 20.21 15.77 23.10
C GLY A 524 20.47 14.38 22.48
N ASP A 525 20.76 13.38 23.28
CA ASP A 525 21.15 12.01 22.88
C ASP A 525 20.10 10.96 23.29
N ALA A 526 18.83 11.19 23.04
CA ALA A 526 17.84 10.12 23.18
C ALA A 526 18.17 8.98 22.21
N MET A 527 18.32 7.75 22.73
CA MET A 527 18.63 6.58 21.93
C MET A 527 17.39 5.95 21.32
N ILE A 528 16.21 6.24 21.89
CA ILE A 528 14.93 5.70 21.44
C ILE A 528 14.02 6.87 21.07
N LYS A 529 13.57 6.89 19.82
CA LYS A 529 12.55 7.82 19.33
C LYS A 529 11.16 7.28 19.70
N GLU A 530 10.26 8.13 20.21
CA GLU A 530 8.91 7.74 20.64
C GLU A 530 7.78 8.28 19.76
N GLU A 531 8.10 9.25 18.93
CA GLU A 531 7.11 10.00 18.17
C GLU A 531 7.39 9.90 16.68
N VAL A 532 6.34 9.54 15.91
CA VAL A 532 6.36 9.64 14.46
C VAL A 532 6.29 11.11 14.06
N ASP A 533 7.27 11.57 13.32
CA ASP A 533 7.33 12.93 12.79
C ASP A 533 7.31 12.98 11.25
N SER A 534 7.48 14.17 10.69
CA SER A 534 7.49 14.38 9.25
C SER A 534 8.64 13.66 8.54
N GLN A 535 9.76 13.39 9.24
CA GLN A 535 10.91 12.70 8.65
C GLN A 535 10.64 11.20 8.46
N ASP A 536 9.98 10.55 9.43
CA ASP A 536 9.61 9.14 9.31
C ASP A 536 8.67 8.94 8.12
N ILE A 537 7.69 9.82 7.97
CA ILE A 537 6.78 9.80 6.83
C ILE A 537 7.55 9.98 5.51
N ALA A 538 8.47 10.94 5.46
CA ALA A 538 9.31 11.17 4.29
C ALA A 538 10.19 9.97 3.95
N GLU A 539 10.65 9.22 4.97
CA GLU A 539 11.41 7.98 4.77
C GLU A 539 10.56 6.88 4.13
N VAL A 540 9.36 6.66 4.64
CA VAL A 540 8.43 5.68 4.07
C VAL A 540 8.08 6.05 2.63
N VAL A 541 7.77 7.33 2.35
CA VAL A 541 7.51 7.81 1.00
C VAL A 541 8.73 7.60 0.10
N SER A 542 9.94 7.87 0.60
CA SER A 542 11.18 7.65 -0.16
C SER A 542 11.36 6.17 -0.50
N ARG A 543 11.04 5.27 0.43
CA ARG A 543 11.13 3.81 0.23
C ARG A 543 10.12 3.32 -0.81
N TRP A 544 8.88 3.84 -0.80
CA TRP A 544 7.84 3.45 -1.74
C TRP A 544 8.05 3.99 -3.16
N THR A 545 8.52 5.22 -3.25
CA THR A 545 8.64 5.94 -4.53
C THR A 545 10.05 5.88 -5.12
N GLY A 546 11.05 5.54 -4.32
CA GLY A 546 12.46 5.65 -4.70
C GLY A 546 12.98 7.09 -4.73
N ILE A 547 12.19 8.08 -4.27
CA ILE A 547 12.54 9.50 -4.28
C ILE A 547 13.15 9.86 -2.92
N PRO A 548 14.31 10.49 -2.84
CA PRO A 548 14.95 10.85 -1.55
C PRO A 548 14.28 12.07 -0.90
N VAL A 549 13.01 11.91 -0.47
CA VAL A 549 12.14 12.97 0.06
C VAL A 549 12.73 13.64 1.32
N GLN A 550 13.41 12.87 2.17
CA GLN A 550 14.07 13.43 3.38
C GLN A 550 15.07 14.55 3.07
N ARG A 551 15.86 14.39 2.01
CA ARG A 551 16.82 15.40 1.59
C ARG A 551 16.18 16.61 0.92
N MET A 552 14.93 16.46 0.47
CA MET A 552 14.17 17.54 -0.18
C MET A 552 13.52 18.52 0.80
N LEU A 553 13.16 18.08 2.01
CA LEU A 553 12.39 18.91 2.96
C LEU A 553 13.22 19.95 3.73
N ALA A 554 14.44 19.62 4.14
CA ALA A 554 15.22 20.45 5.07
C ALA A 554 16.15 21.48 4.38
N SER A 555 16.61 21.20 3.15
CA SER A 555 17.57 22.04 2.43
C SER A 555 17.08 22.55 1.06
N GLU A 556 15.85 22.23 0.69
CA GLU A 556 15.38 22.49 -0.68
C GLU A 556 15.33 23.99 -1.04
N ARG A 557 14.88 24.83 -0.11
CA ARG A 557 14.84 26.29 -0.35
C ARG A 557 16.22 26.88 -0.53
N GLU A 558 17.16 26.52 0.32
CA GLU A 558 18.54 27.03 0.28
C GLU A 558 19.29 26.48 -0.93
N LYS A 559 19.12 25.19 -1.25
CA LYS A 559 19.71 24.59 -2.45
C LYS A 559 19.16 25.20 -3.75
N LEU A 560 17.84 25.44 -3.84
CA LEU A 560 17.25 26.07 -5.02
C LEU A 560 17.73 27.51 -5.23
N LEU A 561 18.09 28.22 -4.16
CA LEU A 561 18.68 29.57 -4.26
C LEU A 561 20.11 29.53 -4.82
N HIS A 562 20.85 28.42 -4.62
CA HIS A 562 22.23 28.21 -5.09
C HIS A 562 22.32 27.18 -6.23
N MET A 563 21.20 26.98 -6.96
CA MET A 563 21.11 25.96 -8.00
C MET A 563 22.10 26.20 -9.15
N GLU A 564 22.33 27.44 -9.52
CA GLU A 564 23.29 27.79 -10.59
C GLU A 564 24.72 27.38 -10.21
N ASP A 565 25.13 27.65 -9.01
CA ASP A 565 26.49 27.30 -8.50
C ASP A 565 26.71 25.78 -8.54
N GLU A 566 25.68 25.01 -8.15
CA GLU A 566 25.74 23.54 -8.17
C GLU A 566 25.79 22.98 -9.59
N LEU A 567 25.01 23.53 -10.51
CA LEU A 567 25.01 23.12 -11.91
C LEU A 567 26.35 23.47 -12.59
N HIS A 568 26.97 24.60 -12.24
CA HIS A 568 28.27 25.01 -12.74
C HIS A 568 29.44 24.10 -12.29
N LYS A 569 29.28 23.34 -11.20
CA LYS A 569 30.30 22.34 -10.82
C LYS A 569 30.47 21.23 -11.87
N ARG A 570 29.47 20.99 -12.66
CA ARG A 570 29.42 19.91 -13.66
C ARG A 570 29.38 20.45 -15.11
N VAL A 571 28.73 21.59 -15.32
CA VAL A 571 28.55 22.20 -16.64
C VAL A 571 29.37 23.51 -16.71
N VAL A 572 30.30 23.55 -17.63
CA VAL A 572 31.15 24.72 -17.83
C VAL A 572 30.57 25.65 -18.87
N GLY A 573 30.60 26.94 -18.63
CA GLY A 573 29.99 27.97 -19.47
C GLY A 573 28.45 27.87 -19.36
N GLN A 574 27.75 28.24 -20.42
CA GLN A 574 26.28 28.11 -20.57
C GLN A 574 25.50 28.88 -19.49
N GLN A 575 25.99 30.03 -19.04
CA GLN A 575 25.40 30.80 -17.94
C GLN A 575 23.92 31.08 -18.17
N HIS A 576 23.55 31.59 -19.35
CA HIS A 576 22.18 31.91 -19.68
C HIS A 576 21.26 30.65 -19.66
N ALA A 577 21.75 29.52 -20.16
CA ALA A 577 20.99 28.28 -20.15
C ALA A 577 20.70 27.80 -18.72
N ILE A 578 21.68 27.90 -17.83
CA ILE A 578 21.55 27.50 -16.43
C ILE A 578 20.59 28.43 -15.70
N GLU A 579 20.69 29.75 -15.87
CA GLU A 579 19.80 30.75 -15.26
C GLU A 579 18.32 30.51 -15.64
N VAL A 580 18.04 30.38 -16.96
CA VAL A 580 16.67 30.16 -17.46
C VAL A 580 16.03 28.90 -16.88
N ILE A 581 16.81 27.80 -16.82
CA ILE A 581 16.32 26.54 -16.26
C ILE A 581 16.11 26.68 -14.75
N SER A 582 17.05 27.29 -14.03
CA SER A 582 16.94 27.50 -12.59
C SER A 582 15.72 28.33 -12.22
N ASP A 583 15.45 29.39 -12.99
CA ASP A 583 14.25 30.23 -12.79
C ASP A 583 12.95 29.47 -13.06
N ALA A 584 12.89 28.65 -14.11
CA ALA A 584 11.72 27.83 -14.40
C ALA A 584 11.44 26.80 -13.29
N VAL A 585 12.49 26.14 -12.80
CA VAL A 585 12.38 25.20 -11.67
C VAL A 585 11.94 25.93 -10.39
N ARG A 586 12.50 27.11 -10.09
CA ARG A 586 12.07 27.92 -8.93
C ARG A 586 10.62 28.35 -9.04
N ARG A 587 10.15 28.82 -10.20
CA ARG A 587 8.74 29.19 -10.43
C ARG A 587 7.80 28.01 -10.15
N SER A 588 8.15 26.82 -10.66
CA SER A 588 7.36 25.61 -10.42
C SER A 588 7.34 25.20 -8.95
N ARG A 589 8.50 25.24 -8.28
CA ARG A 589 8.59 24.90 -6.85
C ARG A 589 7.92 25.91 -5.91
N ALA A 590 7.83 27.16 -6.33
CA ALA A 590 7.10 28.20 -5.63
C ALA A 590 5.57 28.13 -5.83
N GLY A 591 5.08 27.19 -6.63
CA GLY A 591 3.65 27.04 -6.93
C GLY A 591 3.09 28.11 -7.86
N LEU A 592 3.96 28.78 -8.62
CA LEU A 592 3.58 29.86 -9.54
C LEU A 592 3.33 29.40 -10.97
N ASN A 593 3.46 28.09 -11.23
CA ASN A 593 3.14 27.46 -12.52
C ASN A 593 1.73 26.84 -12.51
N ASP A 594 1.19 26.59 -13.70
CA ASP A 594 -0.05 25.80 -13.85
C ASP A 594 0.20 24.37 -13.35
N ALA A 595 -0.51 23.97 -12.28
CA ALA A 595 -0.38 22.68 -11.65
C ALA A 595 -0.69 21.47 -12.58
N ARG A 596 -1.29 21.73 -13.75
CA ARG A 596 -1.59 20.69 -14.75
C ARG A 596 -0.43 20.38 -15.68
N LYS A 597 0.58 21.25 -15.79
CA LYS A 597 1.72 21.11 -16.70
C LYS A 597 2.91 20.44 -16.04
N PRO A 598 3.88 19.90 -16.81
CA PRO A 598 5.19 19.49 -16.32
C PRO A 598 5.90 20.60 -15.53
N ILE A 599 6.88 20.24 -14.71
CA ILE A 599 7.72 21.21 -13.95
C ILE A 599 8.33 22.25 -14.88
N GLY A 600 8.79 21.81 -16.07
CA GLY A 600 9.29 22.66 -17.14
C GLY A 600 9.49 21.86 -18.42
N SER A 601 9.38 22.56 -19.53
CA SER A 601 9.57 22.04 -20.89
C SER A 601 10.54 22.92 -21.67
N PHE A 602 11.62 22.33 -22.19
CA PHE A 602 12.74 23.05 -22.79
C PHE A 602 13.14 22.47 -24.13
N ILE A 603 13.49 23.35 -25.09
CA ILE A 603 14.26 22.96 -26.28
C ILE A 603 15.70 23.49 -26.15
N PHE A 604 16.66 22.59 -26.18
CA PHE A 604 18.10 22.90 -26.15
C PHE A 604 18.65 22.91 -27.59
N LEU A 605 19.04 24.08 -28.05
CA LEU A 605 19.61 24.31 -29.35
C LEU A 605 21.11 24.54 -29.26
N GLY A 606 21.86 24.04 -30.20
CA GLY A 606 23.31 24.30 -30.29
C GLY A 606 24.06 23.17 -30.97
N THR A 607 25.34 23.39 -31.21
CA THR A 607 26.22 22.42 -31.85
C THR A 607 26.43 21.18 -30.98
N THR A 608 26.99 20.13 -31.55
CA THR A 608 27.30 18.90 -30.83
C THR A 608 28.45 19.14 -29.83
N GLY A 609 28.35 18.58 -28.64
CA GLY A 609 29.41 18.60 -27.64
C GLY A 609 29.51 19.88 -26.79
N VAL A 610 28.52 20.78 -26.81
CA VAL A 610 28.45 22.01 -26.00
C VAL A 610 27.88 21.80 -24.58
N GLY A 611 27.43 20.59 -24.24
CA GLY A 611 26.96 20.28 -22.88
C GLY A 611 25.46 20.07 -22.72
N LYS A 612 24.65 20.02 -23.79
CA LYS A 612 23.17 19.84 -23.73
C LYS A 612 22.74 18.64 -22.88
N THR A 613 23.28 17.46 -23.18
CA THR A 613 22.98 16.21 -22.42
C THR A 613 23.58 16.23 -21.00
N GLU A 614 24.74 16.90 -20.83
CA GLU A 614 25.37 16.99 -19.51
C GLU A 614 24.57 17.88 -18.56
N LEU A 615 23.97 18.97 -19.05
CA LEU A 615 23.10 19.82 -18.27
C LEU A 615 21.81 19.06 -17.84
N ALA A 616 21.24 18.23 -18.72
CA ALA A 616 20.12 17.38 -18.35
C ALA A 616 20.48 16.37 -17.25
N LYS A 617 21.68 15.78 -17.29
CA LYS A 617 22.18 14.91 -16.24
C LYS A 617 22.44 15.66 -14.93
N ALA A 618 23.09 16.81 -15.00
CA ALA A 618 23.36 17.65 -13.83
C ALA A 618 22.05 18.08 -13.15
N LEU A 619 21.02 18.37 -13.96
CA LEU A 619 19.70 18.72 -13.46
C LEU A 619 19.02 17.52 -12.76
N ALA A 620 19.13 16.31 -13.31
CA ALA A 620 18.60 15.11 -12.69
C ALA A 620 19.31 14.82 -11.36
N GLU A 621 20.63 14.90 -11.33
CA GLU A 621 21.44 14.73 -10.12
C GLU A 621 21.11 15.78 -9.04
N PHE A 622 20.96 17.03 -9.44
CA PHE A 622 20.61 18.12 -8.52
C PHE A 622 19.23 17.96 -7.91
N LEU A 623 18.21 17.69 -8.73
CA LEU A 623 16.81 17.65 -8.29
C LEU A 623 16.43 16.33 -7.61
N PHE A 624 17.03 15.22 -8.06
CA PHE A 624 16.66 13.86 -7.63
C PHE A 624 17.80 13.11 -6.96
N ASN A 625 18.98 13.74 -6.75
CA ASN A 625 20.21 13.17 -6.17
C ASN A 625 20.73 11.91 -6.89
N ASP A 626 20.28 11.67 -8.13
CA ASP A 626 20.67 10.51 -8.93
C ASP A 626 20.57 10.86 -10.42
N ASP A 627 21.69 10.80 -11.13
CA ASP A 627 21.69 11.04 -12.58
C ASP A 627 21.00 9.93 -13.38
N SER A 628 20.76 8.76 -12.78
CA SER A 628 19.92 7.68 -13.34
C SER A 628 18.44 8.04 -13.42
N MET A 629 18.00 9.11 -12.71
CA MET A 629 16.63 9.66 -12.82
C MET A 629 16.42 10.46 -14.10
N MET A 630 17.29 10.29 -15.08
CA MET A 630 17.11 10.77 -16.43
C MET A 630 16.73 9.64 -17.38
N THR A 631 15.56 9.77 -18.02
CA THR A 631 15.13 8.88 -19.10
C THR A 631 15.52 9.50 -20.43
N ARG A 632 16.48 8.88 -21.14
CA ARG A 632 16.90 9.33 -22.47
C ARG A 632 16.24 8.49 -23.56
N ILE A 633 15.60 9.17 -24.51
CA ILE A 633 14.98 8.55 -25.68
C ILE A 633 15.57 9.23 -26.92
N ASP A 634 16.22 8.46 -27.79
CA ASP A 634 16.80 8.94 -29.05
C ASP A 634 15.72 8.97 -30.13
N MET A 635 15.37 10.16 -30.59
CA MET A 635 14.31 10.35 -31.58
C MET A 635 14.68 9.86 -32.96
N SER A 636 15.96 9.55 -33.22
CA SER A 636 16.38 8.89 -34.47
C SER A 636 15.79 7.49 -34.67
N GLU A 637 15.37 6.83 -33.55
CA GLU A 637 14.68 5.54 -33.58
C GLU A 637 13.17 5.67 -33.94
N TYR A 638 12.64 6.90 -33.94
CA TYR A 638 11.20 7.20 -34.12
C TYR A 638 10.90 8.02 -35.36
N GLN A 639 11.65 7.79 -36.42
CA GLN A 639 11.49 8.47 -37.73
C GLN A 639 10.27 7.97 -38.53
N GLU A 640 9.89 6.72 -38.31
CA GLU A 640 8.80 6.08 -39.01
C GLU A 640 7.51 6.04 -38.17
N ARG A 641 6.35 6.15 -38.85
CA ARG A 641 5.05 6.21 -38.18
C ARG A 641 4.77 4.99 -37.27
N HIS A 642 5.19 3.79 -37.65
CA HIS A 642 4.97 2.61 -36.83
C HIS A 642 5.88 2.58 -35.61
N SER A 643 7.02 3.26 -35.62
CA SER A 643 7.90 3.35 -34.43
C SER A 643 7.29 4.23 -33.33
N VAL A 644 6.43 5.22 -33.71
CA VAL A 644 5.78 6.12 -32.74
C VAL A 644 4.90 5.36 -31.74
N SER A 645 4.27 4.26 -32.17
CA SER A 645 3.47 3.42 -31.28
C SER A 645 4.29 2.78 -30.14
N ARG A 646 5.62 2.63 -30.29
CA ARG A 646 6.50 2.14 -29.22
C ARG A 646 6.63 3.13 -28.05
N LEU A 647 6.37 4.44 -28.27
CA LEU A 647 6.41 5.44 -27.20
C LEU A 647 5.22 5.29 -26.25
N VAL A 648 4.03 4.99 -26.77
CA VAL A 648 2.76 4.97 -26.05
C VAL A 648 2.26 3.54 -25.81
N GLY A 649 2.75 2.58 -26.59
CA GLY A 649 2.33 1.18 -26.61
C GLY A 649 1.66 0.78 -27.94
N ALA A 650 1.73 -0.50 -28.29
CA ALA A 650 1.10 -1.03 -29.50
C ALA A 650 -0.44 -1.13 -29.33
N PRO A 651 -1.23 -0.88 -30.37
CA PRO A 651 -2.68 -1.10 -30.34
C PRO A 651 -3.05 -2.58 -30.09
N PRO A 652 -4.27 -2.85 -29.58
CA PRO A 652 -4.75 -4.21 -29.40
C PRO A 652 -4.64 -5.04 -30.67
N GLY A 653 -4.07 -6.23 -30.58
CA GLY A 653 -3.89 -7.15 -31.70
C GLY A 653 -2.57 -7.03 -32.46
N TYR A 654 -1.69 -6.10 -32.10
CA TYR A 654 -0.34 -5.99 -32.66
C TYR A 654 0.71 -6.60 -31.74
N VAL A 655 1.83 -7.07 -32.32
CA VAL A 655 2.99 -7.61 -31.58
C VAL A 655 3.54 -6.50 -30.68
N GLY A 656 3.77 -6.83 -29.38
CA GLY A 656 4.25 -5.89 -28.36
C GLY A 656 3.15 -5.16 -27.57
N TYR A 657 1.87 -5.51 -27.72
CA TYR A 657 0.77 -4.94 -26.94
C TYR A 657 0.97 -5.09 -25.42
N ASP A 658 1.55 -6.21 -24.98
CA ASP A 658 1.77 -6.49 -23.56
C ASP A 658 2.97 -5.75 -22.95
N GLU A 659 3.91 -5.28 -23.76
CA GLU A 659 5.16 -4.67 -23.29
C GLU A 659 5.00 -3.21 -22.80
N GLY A 660 3.90 -2.53 -23.13
CA GLY A 660 3.69 -1.11 -22.79
C GLY A 660 4.53 -0.16 -23.66
N GLY A 661 4.32 1.15 -23.55
CA GLY A 661 5.09 2.15 -24.29
C GLY A 661 6.38 2.54 -23.58
N GLN A 662 7.46 2.76 -24.30
CA GLN A 662 8.76 3.11 -23.71
C GLN A 662 8.69 4.41 -22.89
N LEU A 663 8.07 5.46 -23.42
CA LEU A 663 7.92 6.74 -22.72
C LEU A 663 6.96 6.61 -21.54
N THR A 664 5.78 6.03 -21.78
CA THR A 664 4.75 5.89 -20.74
C THR A 664 5.20 4.99 -19.61
N GLU A 665 5.86 3.87 -19.91
CA GLU A 665 6.34 2.94 -18.88
C GLU A 665 7.53 3.51 -18.11
N ALA A 666 8.44 4.25 -18.76
CA ALA A 666 9.58 4.90 -18.10
C ALA A 666 9.10 5.94 -17.08
N VAL A 667 8.15 6.81 -17.46
CA VAL A 667 7.61 7.83 -16.56
C VAL A 667 6.72 7.21 -15.48
N ARG A 668 5.96 6.16 -15.79
CA ARG A 668 5.19 5.43 -14.79
C ARG A 668 6.07 4.84 -13.68
N ARG A 669 7.25 4.33 -14.06
CA ARG A 669 8.24 3.78 -13.09
C ARG A 669 9.03 4.86 -12.36
N LYS A 670 9.29 6.00 -13.03
CA LYS A 670 10.02 7.13 -12.50
C LYS A 670 9.24 8.42 -12.73
N PRO A 671 8.16 8.66 -11.95
CA PRO A 671 7.29 9.83 -12.15
C PRO A 671 7.99 11.15 -11.84
N TYR A 672 9.11 11.10 -11.12
CA TYR A 672 10.02 12.22 -10.85
C TYR A 672 11.31 11.99 -11.62
N SER A 673 11.39 12.53 -12.81
CA SER A 673 12.55 12.32 -13.69
C SER A 673 12.71 13.45 -14.69
N VAL A 674 13.91 13.53 -15.26
CA VAL A 674 14.18 14.33 -16.46
C VAL A 674 13.97 13.42 -17.67
N VAL A 675 13.04 13.78 -18.54
CA VAL A 675 12.79 13.12 -19.82
C VAL A 675 13.56 13.86 -20.89
N LEU A 676 14.61 13.24 -21.41
CA LEU A 676 15.46 13.78 -22.47
C LEU A 676 15.08 13.13 -23.80
N LEU A 677 14.50 13.92 -24.69
CA LEU A 677 14.20 13.55 -26.08
C LEU A 677 15.32 14.07 -26.96
N ASP A 678 16.26 13.20 -27.33
CA ASP A 678 17.48 13.58 -28.05
C ASP A 678 17.24 13.61 -29.55
N GLU A 679 17.77 14.61 -30.24
CA GLU A 679 17.64 14.85 -31.70
C GLU A 679 16.17 14.93 -32.18
N ILE A 680 15.36 15.80 -31.55
CA ILE A 680 13.91 15.91 -31.77
C ILE A 680 13.55 16.21 -33.27
N GLU A 681 14.45 16.84 -34.01
CA GLU A 681 14.28 17.11 -35.45
C GLU A 681 14.18 15.87 -36.32
N LYS A 682 14.62 14.70 -35.81
CA LYS A 682 14.54 13.43 -36.53
C LYS A 682 13.24 12.69 -36.30
N ALA A 683 12.42 13.14 -35.34
CA ALA A 683 11.19 12.49 -34.98
C ALA A 683 10.12 12.60 -36.07
N HIS A 684 9.30 11.55 -36.19
CA HIS A 684 8.10 11.59 -37.03
C HIS A 684 7.13 12.68 -36.54
N PRO A 685 6.38 13.37 -37.41
CA PRO A 685 5.42 14.42 -37.02
C PRO A 685 4.39 13.99 -35.98
N ASP A 686 4.01 12.71 -35.91
CA ASP A 686 3.06 12.20 -34.92
C ASP A 686 3.62 12.21 -33.50
N VAL A 687 4.95 12.24 -33.32
CA VAL A 687 5.59 12.38 -31.98
C VAL A 687 5.23 13.74 -31.38
N PHE A 688 5.23 14.79 -32.19
CA PHE A 688 4.86 16.13 -31.71
C PHE A 688 3.39 16.18 -31.24
N ASN A 689 2.49 15.45 -31.92
CA ASN A 689 1.08 15.37 -31.51
C ASN A 689 0.91 14.70 -30.13
N ILE A 690 1.72 13.68 -29.83
CA ILE A 690 1.76 13.03 -28.51
C ILE A 690 2.30 14.01 -27.46
N LEU A 691 3.38 14.71 -27.79
CA LEU A 691 4.00 15.66 -26.86
C LEU A 691 3.09 16.86 -26.56
N LEU A 692 2.24 17.30 -27.50
CA LEU A 692 1.26 18.35 -27.24
C LEU A 692 0.35 18.00 -26.04
N GLN A 693 -0.12 16.77 -25.95
CA GLN A 693 -0.95 16.32 -24.83
C GLN A 693 -0.18 16.37 -23.51
N VAL A 694 1.09 15.97 -23.53
CA VAL A 694 1.96 16.00 -22.34
C VAL A 694 2.23 17.44 -21.90
N LEU A 695 2.51 18.36 -22.83
CA LEU A 695 2.84 19.76 -22.55
C LEU A 695 1.62 20.58 -22.09
N ASP A 696 0.40 20.23 -22.52
CA ASP A 696 -0.83 20.94 -22.15
C ASP A 696 -1.43 20.43 -20.85
N ASP A 697 -1.61 19.10 -20.77
CA ASP A 697 -2.37 18.45 -19.70
C ASP A 697 -1.48 17.76 -18.66
N GLY A 698 -0.15 17.68 -18.88
CA GLY A 698 0.79 16.97 -18.02
C GLY A 698 0.47 15.48 -17.86
N ARG A 699 -0.22 14.89 -18.83
CA ARG A 699 -0.61 13.47 -18.80
C ARG A 699 -0.59 12.88 -20.20
N LEU A 700 -0.41 11.56 -20.25
CA LEU A 700 -0.46 10.80 -21.49
C LEU A 700 -1.16 9.47 -21.25
N THR A 701 -2.19 9.16 -22.03
CA THR A 701 -2.90 7.88 -21.93
C THR A 701 -2.23 6.84 -22.81
N ASP A 702 -1.85 5.70 -22.25
CA ASP A 702 -1.27 4.58 -22.99
C ASP A 702 -2.35 3.81 -23.77
N ASN A 703 -1.91 2.92 -24.66
CA ASN A 703 -2.83 2.11 -25.46
C ASN A 703 -3.63 1.06 -24.66
N LYS A 704 -3.33 0.89 -23.37
CA LYS A 704 -4.12 0.07 -22.43
C LYS A 704 -5.17 0.91 -21.69
N GLY A 705 -5.32 2.20 -22.01
CA GLY A 705 -6.24 3.13 -21.35
C GLY A 705 -5.74 3.69 -20.02
N ARG A 706 -4.49 3.43 -19.63
CA ARG A 706 -3.92 3.93 -18.38
C ARG A 706 -3.36 5.33 -18.57
N THR A 707 -3.72 6.26 -17.73
CA THR A 707 -3.20 7.63 -17.74
C THR A 707 -1.88 7.68 -16.93
N VAL A 708 -0.82 8.16 -17.59
CA VAL A 708 0.51 8.38 -16.98
C VAL A 708 0.69 9.86 -16.69
N ASP A 709 1.12 10.18 -15.49
CA ASP A 709 1.28 11.55 -14.98
C ASP A 709 2.70 12.08 -15.26
N PHE A 710 2.79 13.20 -15.99
CA PHE A 710 4.02 13.90 -16.34
C PHE A 710 4.20 15.21 -15.56
N ARG A 711 3.28 15.59 -14.68
CA ARG A 711 3.31 16.87 -13.95
C ARG A 711 4.57 17.06 -13.09
N ASN A 712 5.17 15.97 -12.68
CA ASN A 712 6.39 15.97 -11.87
C ASN A 712 7.67 15.70 -12.70
N THR A 713 7.59 15.74 -14.02
CA THR A 713 8.74 15.56 -14.90
C THR A 713 9.25 16.90 -15.44
N ILE A 714 10.51 16.91 -15.85
CA ILE A 714 11.09 17.97 -16.65
C ILE A 714 11.36 17.40 -18.05
N ILE A 715 10.80 18.05 -19.07
CA ILE A 715 10.93 17.61 -20.45
C ILE A 715 11.99 18.44 -21.15
N ILE A 716 13.05 17.79 -21.63
CA ILE A 716 14.13 18.42 -22.35
C ILE A 716 14.21 17.79 -23.75
N MET A 717 14.11 18.61 -24.76
CA MET A 717 14.27 18.23 -26.16
C MET A 717 15.58 18.80 -26.68
N THR A 718 16.51 17.97 -27.14
CA THR A 718 17.75 18.50 -27.76
C THR A 718 17.60 18.54 -29.27
N SER A 719 18.21 19.54 -29.87
CA SER A 719 18.25 19.67 -31.31
C SER A 719 19.55 20.32 -31.81
N ASN A 720 19.97 19.92 -32.98
CA ASN A 720 21.07 20.52 -33.70
C ASN A 720 20.58 21.49 -34.80
N MET A 721 19.27 21.76 -34.86
CA MET A 721 18.69 22.77 -35.77
C MET A 721 19.31 24.14 -35.51
N GLY A 722 19.59 24.88 -36.55
CA GLY A 722 20.23 26.19 -36.45
C GLY A 722 21.72 26.19 -36.07
N SER A 723 22.39 25.05 -35.94
CA SER A 723 23.81 24.97 -35.60
C SER A 723 24.71 25.67 -36.61
N GLN A 724 24.36 25.66 -37.90
CA GLN A 724 25.09 26.40 -38.92
C GLN A 724 24.95 27.93 -38.74
N ILE A 725 23.76 28.44 -38.46
CA ILE A 725 23.49 29.85 -38.19
C ILE A 725 24.27 30.30 -36.96
N ILE A 726 24.19 29.52 -35.90
CA ILE A 726 24.93 29.75 -34.66
C ILE A 726 26.42 29.85 -34.99
N GLN A 727 26.97 28.86 -35.70
CA GLN A 727 28.40 28.80 -36.00
C GLN A 727 28.87 29.93 -36.91
N GLU A 728 28.11 30.27 -37.94
CA GLU A 728 28.45 31.38 -38.83
C GLU A 728 28.39 32.74 -38.15
N ASN A 729 27.39 33.02 -37.36
CA ASN A 729 27.27 34.27 -36.62
C ASN A 729 28.34 34.42 -35.56
N PHE A 730 28.66 33.34 -34.87
CA PHE A 730 29.70 33.34 -33.84
C PHE A 730 31.12 33.41 -34.45
N SER A 731 31.39 32.68 -35.56
CA SER A 731 32.72 32.72 -36.18
C SER A 731 33.06 34.08 -36.76
N ARG A 732 32.04 34.84 -37.22
CA ARG A 732 32.22 36.21 -37.73
C ARG A 732 32.46 37.27 -36.64
N ALA A 733 32.00 36.97 -35.43
CA ALA A 733 32.04 37.89 -34.28
C ALA A 733 33.16 37.60 -33.28
N PHE A 734 33.92 36.51 -33.49
CA PHE A 734 34.93 36.02 -32.50
C PHE A 734 36.23 36.82 -32.66
N ASP A 735 36.33 37.90 -31.89
CA ASP A 735 37.58 38.76 -31.79
C ASP A 735 38.22 38.59 -30.39
N GLY A 736 38.23 37.34 -29.90
CA GLY A 736 39.16 36.91 -28.81
C GLY A 736 38.61 36.81 -27.42
N GLU A 737 37.57 37.49 -26.90
CA GLU A 737 37.22 37.39 -25.47
C GLU A 737 35.75 37.28 -25.04
N ARG A 738 34.78 37.83 -25.74
CA ARG A 738 33.35 37.60 -25.46
C ARG A 738 32.52 38.08 -26.63
N LEU A 739 31.47 37.32 -26.93
CA LEU A 739 30.42 37.75 -27.88
C LEU A 739 29.63 38.95 -27.32
N SER A 740 29.36 39.95 -28.14
CA SER A 740 28.50 41.05 -27.72
C SER A 740 27.07 40.58 -27.57
N ASP A 741 26.31 41.12 -26.62
CA ASP A 741 24.91 40.79 -26.38
C ASP A 741 24.03 41.02 -27.67
N GLU A 742 24.44 41.94 -28.50
CA GLU A 742 23.75 42.19 -29.80
C GLU A 742 23.87 41.02 -30.79
N VAL A 743 25.05 40.38 -30.85
CA VAL A 743 25.26 39.22 -31.73
C VAL A 743 24.44 38.00 -31.18
N MET A 744 24.44 37.86 -29.88
CA MET A 744 23.62 36.80 -29.23
C MET A 744 22.14 36.97 -29.52
N GLU A 745 21.59 38.17 -29.35
CA GLU A 745 20.20 38.47 -29.59
C GLU A 745 19.81 38.35 -31.05
N ARG A 746 20.71 38.72 -31.97
CA ARG A 746 20.52 38.54 -33.41
C ARG A 746 20.48 37.04 -33.78
N THR A 747 21.48 36.29 -33.30
CA THR A 747 21.57 34.85 -33.56
C THR A 747 20.35 34.12 -33.03
N ARG A 748 19.89 34.50 -31.83
CA ARG A 748 18.66 33.95 -31.22
C ARG A 748 17.44 34.19 -32.08
N ARG A 749 17.27 35.40 -32.61
CA ARG A 749 16.16 35.74 -33.53
C ARG A 749 16.20 34.90 -34.80
N ASP A 750 17.37 34.83 -35.44
CA ASP A 750 17.55 34.07 -36.68
C ASP A 750 17.24 32.57 -36.50
N VAL A 751 17.66 32.00 -35.36
CA VAL A 751 17.40 30.59 -35.01
C VAL A 751 15.91 30.37 -34.70
N ILE A 752 15.29 31.28 -33.95
CA ILE A 752 13.84 31.19 -33.66
C ILE A 752 12.99 31.30 -34.95
N ASP A 753 13.36 32.18 -35.87
CA ASP A 753 12.64 32.32 -37.13
C ASP A 753 12.80 31.08 -38.03
N MET A 754 13.96 30.46 -38.02
CA MET A 754 14.17 29.16 -38.68
C MET A 754 13.33 28.05 -38.01
N LEU A 755 13.27 28.00 -36.68
CA LEU A 755 12.44 27.01 -35.96
C LEU A 755 10.95 27.13 -36.28
N LYS A 756 10.43 28.37 -36.42
CA LYS A 756 9.03 28.63 -36.82
C LYS A 756 8.70 28.12 -38.22
N GLN A 757 9.71 27.95 -39.09
CA GLN A 757 9.53 27.38 -40.43
C GLN A 757 9.52 25.84 -40.41
N GLN A 758 10.18 25.21 -39.43
CA GLN A 758 10.35 23.76 -39.38
C GLN A 758 9.40 23.07 -38.40
N LEU A 759 9.03 23.75 -37.31
CA LEU A 759 8.14 23.23 -36.30
C LEU A 759 6.78 23.95 -36.30
N LYS A 760 5.72 23.24 -36.00
CA LYS A 760 4.37 23.82 -35.92
C LYS A 760 4.31 24.91 -34.84
N PRO A 761 3.71 26.08 -35.14
CA PRO A 761 3.60 27.18 -34.15
C PRO A 761 2.89 26.75 -32.86
N GLU A 762 1.89 25.89 -32.97
CA GLU A 762 1.15 25.37 -31.81
C GLU A 762 2.06 24.56 -30.85
N PHE A 763 3.08 23.89 -31.37
CA PHE A 763 4.04 23.16 -30.55
C PHE A 763 5.01 24.11 -29.86
N LEU A 764 5.56 25.07 -30.58
CA LEU A 764 6.49 26.06 -30.04
C LEU A 764 5.86 26.91 -28.92
N ASN A 765 4.58 27.25 -29.05
CA ASN A 765 3.85 28.06 -28.07
C ASN A 765 3.57 27.31 -26.75
N ARG A 766 3.79 26.00 -26.67
CA ARG A 766 3.59 25.19 -25.48
C ARG A 766 4.85 24.86 -24.74
N ILE A 767 5.99 25.20 -25.31
CA ILE A 767 7.29 25.04 -24.70
C ILE A 767 7.54 26.24 -23.81
N ASP A 768 7.96 26.00 -22.57
CA ASP A 768 8.21 27.09 -21.63
C ASP A 768 9.36 27.96 -22.06
N GLU A 769 10.48 27.34 -22.53
CA GLU A 769 11.67 28.10 -22.91
C GLU A 769 12.47 27.41 -24.02
N ILE A 770 12.98 28.22 -24.94
CA ILE A 770 13.93 27.83 -25.99
C ILE A 770 15.33 28.31 -25.57
N VAL A 771 16.19 27.36 -25.25
CA VAL A 771 17.50 27.61 -24.69
C VAL A 771 18.59 27.41 -25.76
N MET A 772 19.32 28.44 -26.08
CA MET A 772 20.44 28.39 -27.01
C MET A 772 21.76 28.18 -26.24
N PHE A 773 22.47 27.12 -26.58
CA PHE A 773 23.79 26.81 -26.06
C PHE A 773 24.87 27.52 -26.87
N GLU A 774 25.80 28.14 -26.15
CA GLU A 774 26.94 28.85 -26.73
C GLU A 774 28.05 27.86 -27.10
N PRO A 775 28.81 28.14 -28.16
CA PRO A 775 30.04 27.43 -28.46
C PRO A 775 31.08 27.57 -27.33
N LEU A 776 31.77 26.48 -27.00
CA LEU A 776 32.76 26.48 -25.97
C LEU A 776 34.05 27.24 -26.35
N THR A 777 34.55 28.07 -25.46
CA THR A 777 35.82 28.74 -25.58
C THR A 777 37.01 27.82 -25.22
N LYS A 778 38.23 28.20 -25.55
CA LYS A 778 39.43 27.48 -25.12
C LYS A 778 39.52 27.38 -23.59
N SER A 779 39.20 28.47 -22.90
CA SER A 779 39.17 28.53 -21.44
C SER A 779 38.15 27.55 -20.85
N ASP A 780 36.96 27.36 -21.53
CA ASP A 780 35.98 26.42 -21.10
C ASP A 780 36.44 24.96 -21.29
N ILE A 781 37.13 24.67 -22.38
CA ILE A 781 37.74 23.36 -22.62
C ILE A 781 38.77 23.01 -21.54
N GLU A 782 39.59 23.96 -21.11
CA GLU A 782 40.53 23.74 -20.02
C GLU A 782 39.84 23.38 -18.72
N LYS A 783 38.71 24.05 -18.38
CA LYS A 783 37.92 23.72 -17.20
C LYS A 783 37.27 22.34 -17.32
N ILE A 784 36.81 21.96 -18.52
CA ILE A 784 36.28 20.64 -18.79
C ILE A 784 37.35 19.56 -18.61
N VAL A 785 38.58 19.81 -19.05
CA VAL A 785 39.71 18.89 -18.78
C VAL A 785 39.93 18.72 -17.30
N ASP A 786 39.90 19.79 -16.48
CA ASP A 786 40.03 19.70 -15.02
C ASP A 786 38.93 18.82 -14.41
N ILE A 787 37.67 19.00 -14.83
CA ILE A 787 36.57 18.18 -14.35
C ILE A 787 36.79 16.68 -14.68
N GLN A 788 37.20 16.37 -15.91
CA GLN A 788 37.43 14.98 -16.34
C GLN A 788 38.65 14.37 -15.64
N MET A 789 39.76 15.14 -15.46
CA MET A 789 40.92 14.67 -14.74
C MET A 789 40.62 14.43 -13.25
N ASN A 790 39.77 15.25 -12.63
CA ASN A 790 39.32 15.03 -11.26
C ASN A 790 38.48 13.74 -11.10
N VAL A 791 37.70 13.34 -12.13
CA VAL A 791 37.03 12.05 -12.13
C VAL A 791 38.02 10.88 -12.11
N ILE A 792 39.08 10.98 -12.94
CA ILE A 792 40.14 9.96 -12.98
C ILE A 792 40.90 9.92 -11.65
N ARG A 793 41.20 11.09 -11.07
CA ARG A 793 41.86 11.19 -9.77
C ARG A 793 41.07 10.46 -8.66
N ARG A 794 39.76 10.60 -8.63
CA ARG A 794 38.92 9.88 -7.67
C ARG A 794 38.94 8.36 -7.91
N MET A 795 38.79 7.91 -9.17
CA MET A 795 38.86 6.49 -9.51
C MET A 795 40.20 5.85 -9.10
N LEU A 796 41.32 6.57 -9.26
CA LEU A 796 42.65 6.08 -8.86
C LEU A 796 42.83 6.10 -7.35
N ALA A 797 42.26 7.11 -6.66
CA ALA A 797 42.29 7.19 -5.20
C ALA A 797 41.56 6.04 -4.52
N GLU A 798 40.44 5.56 -5.10
CA GLU A 798 39.73 4.35 -4.64
C GLU A 798 40.61 3.08 -4.70
N ASN A 799 41.62 3.09 -5.62
CA ASN A 799 42.60 2.01 -5.75
C ASN A 799 43.91 2.30 -4.98
N GLY A 800 43.92 3.34 -4.14
CA GLY A 800 45.10 3.73 -3.34
C GLY A 800 46.21 4.40 -4.16
N ILE A 801 45.91 4.99 -5.32
CA ILE A 801 46.87 5.64 -6.20
C ILE A 801 46.56 7.13 -6.25
N ALA A 802 47.53 7.97 -5.86
CA ALA A 802 47.42 9.43 -5.98
C ALA A 802 47.81 9.89 -7.39
N LEU A 803 47.05 10.84 -7.95
CA LEU A 803 47.28 11.44 -9.28
C LEU A 803 47.45 12.96 -9.17
N GLU A 804 48.51 13.49 -9.76
CA GLU A 804 48.75 14.92 -9.96
C GLU A 804 48.99 15.21 -11.44
N TYR A 805 48.63 16.39 -11.90
CA TYR A 805 48.93 16.83 -13.25
C TYR A 805 49.34 18.30 -13.29
N THR A 806 50.22 18.66 -14.22
CA THR A 806 50.72 20.03 -14.38
C THR A 806 49.80 20.88 -15.27
N ALA A 807 49.91 22.20 -15.18
CA ALA A 807 49.20 23.14 -16.05
C ALA A 807 49.55 22.89 -17.55
N ALA A 808 50.82 22.53 -17.85
CA ALA A 808 51.25 22.20 -19.21
C ALA A 808 50.57 20.95 -19.76
N ALA A 809 50.42 19.90 -18.94
CA ALA A 809 49.66 18.69 -19.32
C ALA A 809 48.18 19.01 -19.58
N LYS A 810 47.53 19.83 -18.75
CA LYS A 810 46.16 20.30 -18.94
C LYS A 810 45.98 21.05 -20.26
N GLU A 811 46.87 22.02 -20.53
CA GLU A 811 46.83 22.83 -21.76
C GLU A 811 47.05 21.96 -23.00
N LEU A 812 47.96 20.98 -22.94
CA LEU A 812 48.19 20.04 -24.04
C LEU A 812 46.94 19.19 -24.33
N VAL A 813 46.30 18.61 -23.30
CA VAL A 813 45.07 17.84 -23.43
C VAL A 813 43.93 18.71 -23.99
N ALA A 814 43.78 19.94 -23.51
CA ALA A 814 42.80 20.90 -24.00
C ALA A 814 43.02 21.22 -25.47
N ARG A 815 44.28 21.46 -25.88
CA ARG A 815 44.64 21.74 -27.28
C ARG A 815 44.37 20.55 -28.20
N MET A 816 44.71 19.33 -27.77
CA MET A 816 44.42 18.09 -28.53
C MET A 816 42.94 17.75 -28.59
N GLY A 817 42.16 18.14 -27.58
CA GLY A 817 40.77 17.86 -27.44
C GLY A 817 39.83 18.97 -27.93
N TYR A 818 40.35 20.12 -28.35
CA TYR A 818 39.52 21.22 -28.86
C TYR A 818 39.22 21.06 -30.34
N ASP A 819 37.94 21.01 -30.70
CA ASP A 819 37.47 21.07 -32.06
C ASP A 819 36.26 22.02 -32.14
N PRO A 820 36.33 23.10 -32.94
CA PRO A 820 35.22 24.06 -33.05
C PRO A 820 33.90 23.47 -33.54
N MET A 821 33.94 22.34 -34.27
CA MET A 821 32.76 21.66 -34.80
C MET A 821 32.17 20.66 -33.83
N TYR A 822 33.02 19.99 -33.04
CA TYR A 822 32.61 18.90 -32.13
C TYR A 822 32.65 19.27 -30.66
N GLY A 823 32.99 20.51 -30.30
CA GLY A 823 33.03 21.03 -28.95
C GLY A 823 33.96 20.23 -28.02
N ALA A 824 33.49 19.86 -26.86
CA ALA A 824 34.26 19.08 -25.88
C ALA A 824 34.23 17.55 -26.12
N ARG A 825 33.52 17.05 -27.12
CA ARG A 825 33.35 15.58 -27.37
C ARG A 825 34.71 14.88 -27.60
N PRO A 826 35.69 15.50 -28.33
CA PRO A 826 37.00 14.90 -28.49
C PRO A 826 37.85 14.85 -27.20
N VAL A 827 37.66 15.76 -26.24
CA VAL A 827 38.40 15.80 -24.97
C VAL A 827 38.36 14.46 -24.26
N LYS A 828 37.21 13.87 -24.11
CA LYS A 828 37.00 12.58 -23.45
C LYS A 828 37.76 11.45 -24.18
N ARG A 829 37.84 11.49 -25.50
CA ARG A 829 38.58 10.50 -26.30
C ARG A 829 40.07 10.68 -26.17
N VAL A 830 40.56 11.94 -26.13
CA VAL A 830 41.99 12.26 -25.90
C VAL A 830 42.40 11.76 -24.52
N ILE A 831 41.65 12.08 -23.49
CA ILE A 831 41.91 11.59 -22.11
C ILE A 831 41.93 10.06 -22.07
N GLN A 832 40.93 9.38 -22.70
CA GLN A 832 40.90 7.92 -22.77
C GLN A 832 42.17 7.34 -23.42
N ARG A 833 42.58 7.94 -24.54
CA ARG A 833 43.69 7.40 -25.36
C ARG A 833 45.05 7.75 -24.76
N GLU A 834 45.28 9.00 -24.35
CA GLU A 834 46.58 9.51 -23.96
C GLU A 834 46.83 9.38 -22.46
N VAL A 835 45.78 9.31 -21.62
CA VAL A 835 45.92 9.26 -20.17
C VAL A 835 45.55 7.87 -19.64
N ILE A 836 44.29 7.44 -19.82
CA ILE A 836 43.79 6.23 -19.16
C ILE A 836 44.49 4.98 -19.70
N ASN A 837 44.66 4.86 -21.03
CA ASN A 837 45.30 3.70 -21.63
C ASN A 837 46.76 3.54 -21.19
N ASP A 838 47.49 4.64 -21.04
CA ASP A 838 48.90 4.60 -20.63
C ASP A 838 49.04 4.30 -19.13
N LEU A 839 48.19 4.93 -18.30
CA LEU A 839 48.11 4.60 -16.87
C LEU A 839 47.75 3.12 -16.65
N SER A 840 46.77 2.60 -17.39
CA SER A 840 46.36 1.20 -17.25
C SER A 840 47.49 0.22 -17.57
N LYS A 841 48.28 0.50 -18.61
CA LYS A 841 49.45 -0.34 -18.96
C LYS A 841 50.50 -0.33 -17.85
N ARG A 842 50.84 0.84 -17.29
CA ARG A 842 51.84 0.99 -16.23
C ARG A 842 51.37 0.33 -14.91
N ILE A 843 50.11 0.49 -14.56
CA ILE A 843 49.55 -0.16 -13.38
C ILE A 843 49.59 -1.70 -13.52
N LEU A 844 49.20 -2.24 -14.69
CA LEU A 844 49.26 -3.67 -14.95
C LEU A 844 50.67 -4.23 -15.06
N ALA A 845 51.64 -3.43 -15.54
CA ALA A 845 53.04 -3.78 -15.57
C ALA A 845 53.74 -3.75 -14.19
N GLY A 846 53.05 -3.24 -13.15
CA GLY A 846 53.62 -3.10 -11.80
C GLY A 846 54.69 -1.97 -11.70
N GLU A 847 54.66 -1.03 -12.65
CA GLU A 847 55.62 0.08 -12.73
C GLU A 847 55.19 1.28 -11.86
N VAL A 848 54.04 1.18 -11.17
CA VAL A 848 53.50 2.25 -10.34
C VAL A 848 53.80 2.00 -8.86
N ASP A 849 54.54 2.90 -8.24
CA ASP A 849 54.75 2.95 -6.80
C ASP A 849 53.49 3.59 -6.15
N ARG A 850 52.78 2.85 -5.32
CA ARG A 850 51.55 3.33 -4.66
C ARG A 850 51.80 4.34 -3.54
N GLU A 851 53.03 4.40 -3.04
CA GLU A 851 53.42 5.35 -1.98
C GLU A 851 53.72 6.76 -2.53
N ARG A 852 53.87 6.89 -3.85
CA ARG A 852 54.14 8.14 -4.53
C ARG A 852 53.02 8.53 -5.50
N PRO A 853 52.70 9.84 -5.64
CA PRO A 853 51.72 10.27 -6.62
C PRO A 853 52.26 10.10 -8.05
N ILE A 854 51.40 9.61 -8.95
CA ILE A 854 51.69 9.66 -10.40
C ILE A 854 51.57 11.10 -10.85
N ARG A 855 52.61 11.67 -11.40
CA ARG A 855 52.64 13.03 -11.95
C ARG A 855 52.60 12.99 -13.47
N ILE A 856 51.59 13.63 -14.06
CA ILE A 856 51.43 13.80 -15.50
C ILE A 856 51.95 15.18 -15.87
N ASP A 857 52.92 15.24 -16.80
CA ASP A 857 53.49 16.47 -17.34
C ASP A 857 53.43 16.44 -18.89
N ALA A 858 53.69 17.54 -19.52
CA ALA A 858 53.80 17.64 -20.98
C ALA A 858 55.24 17.96 -21.42
N ASP A 859 55.72 17.17 -22.38
CA ASP A 859 56.96 17.46 -23.10
C ASP A 859 56.63 17.63 -24.60
N ALA A 860 56.68 18.89 -25.05
CA ALA A 860 56.27 19.32 -26.39
C ALA A 860 54.79 18.89 -26.73
N ASP A 861 54.64 17.85 -27.54
CA ASP A 861 53.31 17.35 -27.99
C ASP A 861 52.94 15.98 -27.39
N ARG A 862 53.63 15.56 -26.29
CA ARG A 862 53.36 14.26 -25.63
C ARG A 862 53.22 14.43 -24.13
N LEU A 863 52.34 13.60 -23.56
CA LEU A 863 52.18 13.46 -22.13
C LEU A 863 53.30 12.56 -21.58
N THR A 864 53.91 12.93 -20.47
CA THR A 864 54.92 12.17 -19.74
C THR A 864 54.40 11.84 -18.35
N PHE A 865 54.72 10.63 -17.91
CA PHE A 865 54.26 10.09 -16.62
C PHE A 865 55.47 9.80 -15.74
N ALA A 866 55.54 10.39 -14.58
CA ALA A 866 56.53 10.15 -13.55
C ALA A 866 55.86 9.67 -12.28
N ASN A 867 56.48 8.70 -11.59
CA ASN A 867 55.95 8.19 -10.32
C ASN A 867 57.10 8.00 -9.32
#